data_1b45aa802a20bd451341b1eff8b4122f
#
_entry.id   1b45aa802a20bd451341b1eff8b4122f
#
_cell.length_a   1.000
_cell.length_b   1.000
_cell.length_c   1.000
_cell.angle_alpha   90.00
_cell.angle_beta   90.00
_cell.angle_gamma   90.00
#
_symmetry.space_group_name_H-M   'P 1'
#
loop_
_entity.id
_entity.type
_entity.pdbx_description
1 polymer ?
#
loop_
_entity_poly.entity_id
_entity_poly.type
_entity_poly.pdbx_seq_one_letter_code
_entity_poly.pdbx_strand_id
1 'polypeptide(L)'
;MRKRKIFIEKIAVFGLGLTVLFAMLLLTGIIDPVAKFKDPGLEKAVRAKLDNQDSNVHKSDLLTITELDASGRKIENLKGIEQLRKLVKLDLENNHVKDLSPLAELGSLTELNLRNNEITDLKGINFAAIVDLPLRNLSLRHNVLRTAEGAQVRLSDISLLKQLTSLEELELRDNHIADITPLGSLEELRILDLRENHIEDISALSSLDALEELNLRENQLVCLEALADLKSLTYLNIHSNETIDSPDPLRGLANLETLIMRNVPVADQVDLFRNLTSLRRLNVRNCEISDISVFVELMAGGALQDDPDQGIKADFNLLYNHLIESDQEIYKKFARYWRNIGVRAPQSIPDLDGTIDPPEFSRQSGFYENEFFLELATDDPEAKIYYTLDGSEPCPDNTDGTLYTYKNLYPTLSDSPFGDLLERKYITHTYKEPLYISGGSVGHDSIIGINTTFHKLPYMPREEVRGGTIVRAIAHKEGFLPSPVVTQSFYVGKGLNNYYSLPVVSVVTAEPNLFDYDSGIYVAGRHFDKWRKDNPDAQVQSFSAANYNQRGREWERTANLEIFDREGRLLINQLSGLRVHGGATRIHGNKSLRFYAREEYKDDIFNVQLFQTKDTDQFKRFILRNSGNDFKLTRFRDVLMQDLVRDLALDQQASQPAVLFINGVYWGLFNIRDRQDRYYLHYEHGVDPYNLDILSSGAYHDEEGVVIDYKMTVKEGDDLHYQNMLALIEEQDLSNPAVYEQLKQLMDVDNFINYTAAQLYFFNPDWPHNNLDLWRLRTDQYKSDAPYGHDGRWRWILYDVDFGFDFPWEGDVYQVSFIHYIATHENYLLAAMLDNETFYRQFINRVADHLNSIFEEEQVLARIRHFENKLAPLMQEHIDRWGQPETMKEWNDNVAVMREFARQRPKYIRKNFLDYFDLNGTVEIEVNADYSKGNLRINSVDTGQSISGSPENGTWQGIYFKDIPVTITAKAKPGYIFSGWEEIEESSSFTIIPVEDLTLTAVFERQEY
;
A
#
# COMPACT_ATOMS: atom_id res chain seq x y z
N MET A 1 -72.34 -41.73 5.28
CA MET A 1 -71.01 -41.86 4.51
C MET A 1 -71.03 -41.21 3.12
N ARG A 2 -72.14 -41.31 2.33
CA ARG A 2 -72.15 -40.73 0.95
C ARG A 2 -72.03 -39.18 0.88
N LYS A 3 -72.56 -38.45 1.84
CA LYS A 3 -72.40 -36.93 1.86
C LYS A 3 -70.95 -36.45 2.24
N ARG A 4 -70.21 -37.26 3.02
CA ARG A 4 -68.83 -36.90 3.37
C ARG A 4 -67.83 -37.14 2.22
N LYS A 5 -68.12 -38.15 1.36
CA LYS A 5 -67.31 -38.47 0.20
C LYS A 5 -67.41 -37.40 -0.90
N ILE A 6 -68.64 -36.91 -1.14
CA ILE A 6 -68.89 -35.84 -2.13
C ILE A 6 -68.27 -34.50 -1.66
N PHE A 7 -68.25 -34.25 -0.33
CA PHE A 7 -67.65 -33.04 0.21
C PHE A 7 -66.08 -33.06 0.07
N ILE A 8 -65.43 -34.21 0.32
CA ILE A 8 -63.98 -34.41 0.17
C ILE A 8 -63.61 -34.35 -1.29
N GLU A 9 -64.41 -34.95 -2.22
CA GLU A 9 -64.14 -34.88 -3.67
C GLU A 9 -64.30 -33.43 -4.21
N LYS A 10 -65.21 -32.63 -3.69
CA LYS A 10 -65.36 -31.19 -4.05
C LYS A 10 -64.20 -30.34 -3.51
N ILE A 11 -63.70 -30.63 -2.32
CA ILE A 11 -62.51 -29.94 -1.76
C ILE A 11 -61.27 -30.31 -2.56
N ALA A 12 -61.10 -31.57 -2.96
CA ALA A 12 -59.98 -32.04 -3.79
C ALA A 12 -60.00 -31.39 -5.17
N VAL A 13 -61.18 -31.33 -5.84
CA VAL A 13 -61.37 -30.70 -7.15
C VAL A 13 -61.19 -29.20 -7.07
N PHE A 14 -61.65 -28.53 -5.98
CA PHE A 14 -61.43 -27.11 -5.75
C PHE A 14 -59.96 -26.79 -5.45
N GLY A 15 -59.28 -27.62 -4.66
CA GLY A 15 -57.84 -27.56 -4.41
C GLY A 15 -57.05 -27.75 -5.70
N LEU A 16 -57.38 -28.71 -6.52
CA LEU A 16 -56.74 -28.96 -7.81
C LEU A 16 -56.98 -27.78 -8.82
N GLY A 17 -58.20 -27.23 -8.84
CA GLY A 17 -58.57 -26.06 -9.65
C GLY A 17 -57.78 -24.79 -9.21
N LEU A 18 -57.63 -24.56 -7.91
CA LEU A 18 -56.78 -23.47 -7.39
C LEU A 18 -55.30 -23.65 -7.71
N THR A 19 -54.78 -24.87 -7.63
CA THR A 19 -53.40 -25.20 -7.99
C THR A 19 -53.12 -24.99 -9.47
N VAL A 20 -54.08 -25.41 -10.33
CA VAL A 20 -54.00 -25.21 -11.77
C VAL A 20 -54.13 -23.74 -12.15
N LEU A 21 -55.00 -22.98 -11.48
CA LEU A 21 -55.15 -21.55 -11.66
C LEU A 21 -53.92 -20.79 -11.20
N PHE A 22 -53.32 -21.17 -10.08
CA PHE A 22 -52.05 -20.61 -9.57
C PHE A 22 -50.89 -20.95 -10.51
N ALA A 23 -50.83 -22.17 -11.01
CA ALA A 23 -49.86 -22.59 -12.03
C ALA A 23 -50.05 -21.83 -13.37
N MET A 24 -51.30 -21.60 -13.81
CA MET A 24 -51.60 -20.79 -15.01
C MET A 24 -51.22 -19.30 -14.79
N LEU A 25 -51.47 -18.73 -13.61
CA LEU A 25 -51.11 -17.34 -13.27
C LEU A 25 -49.58 -17.18 -13.20
N LEU A 26 -48.87 -18.19 -12.74
CA LEU A 26 -47.40 -18.24 -12.83
C LEU A 26 -46.88 -18.37 -14.29
N LEU A 27 -47.54 -19.22 -15.10
CA LEU A 27 -47.15 -19.41 -16.53
C LEU A 27 -47.49 -18.19 -17.40
N THR A 28 -48.45 -17.36 -17.03
CA THR A 28 -48.87 -16.12 -17.71
C THR A 28 -48.13 -14.88 -17.23
N GLY A 29 -47.22 -15.00 -16.23
CA GLY A 29 -46.48 -13.87 -15.70
C GLY A 29 -47.26 -12.89 -14.82
N ILE A 30 -48.49 -13.22 -14.45
CA ILE A 30 -49.39 -12.37 -13.61
C ILE A 30 -48.97 -12.40 -12.14
N ILE A 31 -48.30 -13.48 -11.70
CA ILE A 31 -47.72 -13.58 -10.35
C ILE A 31 -46.23 -13.85 -10.52
N ASP A 32 -45.40 -12.91 -10.09
CA ASP A 32 -43.96 -13.05 -10.01
C ASP A 32 -43.55 -13.50 -8.59
N PRO A 33 -43.07 -14.74 -8.42
CA PRO A 33 -42.72 -15.27 -7.11
C PRO A 33 -41.52 -14.57 -6.50
N VAL A 34 -41.54 -14.34 -5.18
CA VAL A 34 -40.38 -13.85 -4.42
C VAL A 34 -39.28 -14.90 -4.43
N ALA A 35 -38.09 -14.45 -4.78
CA ALA A 35 -36.88 -15.27 -4.73
C ALA A 35 -36.51 -15.58 -3.26
N LYS A 36 -35.87 -16.73 -3.05
CA LYS A 36 -35.42 -17.12 -1.71
C LYS A 36 -34.01 -17.66 -1.80
N PHE A 37 -33.15 -17.16 -0.93
CA PHE A 37 -31.80 -17.63 -0.72
C PHE A 37 -31.69 -18.25 0.67
N LYS A 38 -30.88 -19.32 0.81
CA LYS A 38 -30.70 -19.97 2.10
C LYS A 38 -29.63 -19.27 2.93
N ASP A 39 -28.66 -18.67 2.28
CA ASP A 39 -27.52 -17.99 2.90
C ASP A 39 -27.76 -16.49 2.90
N PRO A 40 -27.64 -15.82 4.07
CA PRO A 40 -27.83 -14.36 4.16
C PRO A 40 -26.78 -13.58 3.39
N GLY A 41 -25.52 -14.07 3.31
CA GLY A 41 -24.44 -13.45 2.54
C GLY A 41 -24.75 -13.44 1.04
N LEU A 42 -25.24 -14.57 0.52
CA LEU A 42 -25.68 -14.69 -0.86
C LEU A 42 -26.88 -13.77 -1.17
N GLU A 43 -27.87 -13.71 -0.27
CA GLU A 43 -29.01 -12.80 -0.43
C GLU A 43 -28.55 -11.34 -0.45
N LYS A 44 -27.64 -10.95 0.44
CA LYS A 44 -27.07 -9.59 0.48
C LYS A 44 -26.32 -9.26 -0.84
N ALA A 45 -25.59 -10.21 -1.42
CA ALA A 45 -24.91 -10.01 -2.70
C ALA A 45 -25.90 -9.73 -3.83
N VAL A 46 -26.95 -10.53 -3.92
CA VAL A 46 -28.00 -10.35 -4.94
C VAL A 46 -28.76 -9.03 -4.76
N ARG A 47 -29.08 -8.66 -3.53
CA ARG A 47 -29.74 -7.39 -3.20
C ARG A 47 -28.86 -6.19 -3.57
N ALA A 48 -27.57 -6.27 -3.27
CA ALA A 48 -26.60 -5.23 -3.65
C ALA A 48 -26.53 -5.06 -5.18
N LYS A 49 -26.48 -6.17 -5.93
CA LYS A 49 -26.44 -6.12 -7.41
C LYS A 49 -27.73 -5.55 -8.03
N LEU A 50 -28.87 -5.69 -7.37
CA LEU A 50 -30.17 -5.15 -7.83
C LEU A 50 -30.47 -3.75 -7.28
N ASP A 51 -29.60 -3.17 -6.46
CA ASP A 51 -29.83 -1.91 -5.71
C ASP A 51 -31.18 -1.91 -4.94
N ASN A 52 -31.52 -3.05 -4.33
CA ASN A 52 -32.80 -3.33 -3.69
C ASN A 52 -32.63 -3.79 -2.24
N GLN A 53 -32.53 -2.85 -1.30
CA GLN A 53 -32.32 -3.15 0.12
C GLN A 53 -33.60 -3.45 0.89
N ASP A 54 -34.76 -2.85 0.55
CA ASP A 54 -35.95 -2.81 1.39
C ASP A 54 -37.17 -3.53 0.80
N SER A 55 -37.18 -3.96 -0.46
CA SER A 55 -38.30 -4.61 -1.12
C SER A 55 -38.05 -6.11 -1.37
N ASN A 56 -39.14 -6.86 -1.63
CA ASN A 56 -38.99 -8.26 -2.03
C ASN A 56 -38.25 -8.35 -3.38
N VAL A 57 -37.24 -9.20 -3.47
CA VAL A 57 -36.58 -9.56 -4.73
C VAL A 57 -37.47 -10.59 -5.44
N HIS A 58 -37.88 -10.29 -6.64
CA HIS A 58 -38.70 -11.20 -7.45
C HIS A 58 -37.86 -12.02 -8.44
N LYS A 59 -38.37 -13.17 -8.89
CA LYS A 59 -37.61 -14.03 -9.81
C LYS A 59 -37.35 -13.38 -11.17
N SER A 60 -38.21 -12.46 -11.61
CA SER A 60 -37.95 -11.68 -12.85
C SER A 60 -36.74 -10.77 -12.71
N ASP A 61 -36.51 -10.19 -11.50
CA ASP A 61 -35.37 -9.31 -11.25
C ASP A 61 -34.05 -10.07 -11.45
N LEU A 62 -34.01 -11.33 -11.01
CA LEU A 62 -32.80 -12.18 -11.14
C LEU A 62 -32.39 -12.46 -12.57
N LEU A 63 -33.30 -12.33 -13.55
CA LEU A 63 -33.00 -12.54 -14.97
C LEU A 63 -32.21 -11.37 -15.59
N THR A 64 -32.02 -10.29 -14.85
CA THR A 64 -31.17 -9.15 -15.29
C THR A 64 -29.73 -9.34 -14.88
N ILE A 65 -29.44 -10.24 -13.92
CA ILE A 65 -28.12 -10.46 -13.37
C ILE A 65 -27.34 -11.41 -14.28
N THR A 66 -26.30 -10.90 -14.92
CA THR A 66 -25.34 -11.66 -15.72
C THR A 66 -24.01 -11.84 -14.99
N GLU A 67 -23.71 -10.97 -14.02
CA GLU A 67 -22.50 -11.01 -13.19
C GLU A 67 -22.87 -10.77 -11.73
N LEU A 68 -22.29 -11.56 -10.82
CA LEU A 68 -22.50 -11.44 -9.39
C LEU A 68 -21.17 -11.49 -8.63
N ASP A 69 -20.82 -10.39 -8.00
CA ASP A 69 -19.78 -10.36 -6.97
C ASP A 69 -20.41 -10.67 -5.61
N ALA A 70 -20.11 -11.87 -5.11
CA ALA A 70 -20.51 -12.39 -3.81
C ALA A 70 -19.28 -12.66 -2.91
N SER A 71 -18.15 -12.02 -3.21
CA SER A 71 -16.89 -12.21 -2.49
C SER A 71 -16.93 -11.69 -1.05
N GLY A 72 -16.23 -12.37 -0.12
CA GLY A 72 -16.02 -11.92 1.25
C GLY A 72 -17.28 -11.83 2.13
N ARG A 73 -18.31 -12.65 1.84
CA ARG A 73 -19.62 -12.58 2.52
C ARG A 73 -19.91 -13.75 3.47
N LYS A 74 -18.88 -14.55 3.77
CA LYS A 74 -18.99 -15.74 4.64
C LYS A 74 -20.04 -16.75 4.12
N ILE A 75 -20.17 -16.90 2.81
CA ILE A 75 -21.16 -17.77 2.18
C ILE A 75 -20.71 -19.22 2.33
N GLU A 76 -21.56 -20.04 2.97
CA GLU A 76 -21.39 -21.49 3.06
C GLU A 76 -22.35 -22.25 2.13
N ASN A 77 -23.51 -21.67 1.82
CA ASN A 77 -24.59 -22.36 1.15
C ASN A 77 -25.11 -21.59 -0.06
N LEU A 78 -24.93 -22.18 -1.24
CA LEU A 78 -25.31 -21.54 -2.49
C LEU A 78 -26.79 -21.74 -2.87
N LYS A 79 -27.62 -22.43 -2.05
CA LYS A 79 -29.01 -22.71 -2.39
C LYS A 79 -29.84 -21.45 -2.59
N GLY A 80 -30.39 -21.29 -3.77
CA GLY A 80 -31.10 -20.11 -4.24
C GLY A 80 -30.43 -19.49 -5.46
N ILE A 81 -29.10 -19.72 -5.65
CA ILE A 81 -28.34 -19.20 -6.79
C ILE A 81 -28.81 -19.79 -8.12
N GLU A 82 -29.37 -21.01 -8.12
CA GLU A 82 -29.93 -21.67 -9.28
C GLU A 82 -31.06 -20.88 -9.97
N GLN A 83 -31.56 -19.83 -9.33
CA GLN A 83 -32.55 -18.93 -9.89
C GLN A 83 -31.94 -17.88 -10.83
N LEU A 84 -30.63 -17.63 -10.77
CA LEU A 84 -29.90 -16.66 -11.60
C LEU A 84 -29.49 -17.26 -12.96
N ARG A 85 -30.47 -17.71 -13.74
CA ARG A 85 -30.26 -18.52 -14.96
C ARG A 85 -29.48 -17.83 -16.09
N LYS A 86 -29.29 -16.51 -16.03
CA LYS A 86 -28.47 -15.75 -17.00
C LYS A 86 -27.09 -15.39 -16.49
N LEU A 87 -26.71 -15.91 -15.32
CA LEU A 87 -25.42 -15.64 -14.73
C LEU A 87 -24.31 -16.21 -15.61
N VAL A 88 -23.37 -15.36 -16.01
CA VAL A 88 -22.19 -15.65 -16.83
C VAL A 88 -20.94 -15.66 -15.98
N LYS A 89 -20.84 -14.71 -15.03
CA LYS A 89 -19.71 -14.54 -14.14
C LYS A 89 -20.15 -14.58 -12.68
N LEU A 90 -19.47 -15.40 -11.88
CA LEU A 90 -19.70 -15.55 -10.45
C LEU A 90 -18.40 -15.44 -9.67
N ASP A 91 -18.31 -14.44 -8.82
CA ASP A 91 -17.20 -14.29 -7.87
C ASP A 91 -17.66 -14.73 -6.48
N LEU A 92 -17.04 -15.79 -5.97
CA LEU A 92 -17.22 -16.33 -4.63
C LEU A 92 -15.92 -16.27 -3.80
N GLU A 93 -14.95 -15.44 -4.18
CA GLU A 93 -13.67 -15.30 -3.48
C GLU A 93 -13.87 -15.02 -1.98
N ASN A 94 -13.02 -15.57 -1.13
CA ASN A 94 -13.02 -15.36 0.33
C ASN A 94 -14.35 -15.73 1.00
N ASN A 95 -14.87 -16.92 0.71
CA ASN A 95 -16.05 -17.50 1.33
C ASN A 95 -15.74 -18.91 1.90
N HIS A 96 -16.74 -19.65 2.34
CA HIS A 96 -16.61 -21.01 2.91
C HIS A 96 -17.56 -21.98 2.21
N VAL A 97 -17.56 -21.99 0.88
CA VAL A 97 -18.50 -22.78 0.08
C VAL A 97 -18.30 -24.28 0.29
N LYS A 98 -19.38 -24.96 0.73
CA LYS A 98 -19.35 -26.39 1.09
C LYS A 98 -20.03 -27.30 0.05
N ASP A 99 -20.76 -26.75 -0.91
CA ASP A 99 -21.51 -27.52 -1.92
C ASP A 99 -21.73 -26.72 -3.19
N LEU A 100 -21.21 -27.19 -4.31
CA LEU A 100 -21.35 -26.57 -5.62
C LEU A 100 -22.59 -27.05 -6.39
N SER A 101 -23.36 -28.04 -5.85
CA SER A 101 -24.54 -28.59 -6.54
C SER A 101 -25.57 -27.54 -7.01
N PRO A 102 -25.79 -26.41 -6.28
CA PRO A 102 -26.74 -25.39 -6.77
C PRO A 102 -26.29 -24.68 -8.07
N LEU A 103 -25.00 -24.72 -8.41
CA LEU A 103 -24.48 -24.11 -9.65
C LEU A 103 -24.84 -24.93 -10.90
N ALA A 104 -25.16 -26.21 -10.79
CA ALA A 104 -25.45 -27.10 -11.92
C ALA A 104 -26.55 -26.60 -12.89
N GLU A 105 -27.47 -25.79 -12.40
CA GLU A 105 -28.57 -25.20 -13.17
C GLU A 105 -28.16 -23.92 -13.96
N LEU A 106 -26.93 -23.40 -13.75
CA LEU A 106 -26.46 -22.14 -14.32
C LEU A 106 -25.79 -22.37 -15.70
N GLY A 107 -26.57 -22.86 -16.66
CA GLY A 107 -26.07 -23.24 -18.01
C GLY A 107 -25.42 -22.11 -18.83
N SER A 108 -25.39 -20.87 -18.34
CA SER A 108 -24.70 -19.74 -18.96
C SER A 108 -23.38 -19.36 -18.25
N LEU A 109 -23.05 -20.03 -17.13
CA LEU A 109 -21.89 -19.68 -16.31
C LEU A 109 -20.58 -20.07 -17.02
N THR A 110 -19.78 -19.10 -17.35
CA THR A 110 -18.47 -19.26 -18.01
C THR A 110 -17.29 -18.88 -17.13
N GLU A 111 -17.49 -18.04 -16.12
CA GLU A 111 -16.46 -17.58 -15.21
C GLU A 111 -16.84 -17.87 -13.77
N LEU A 112 -15.98 -18.59 -13.05
CA LEU A 112 -16.17 -18.95 -11.64
C LEU A 112 -14.89 -18.73 -10.83
N ASN A 113 -14.97 -17.80 -9.85
CA ASN A 113 -13.90 -17.57 -8.90
C ASN A 113 -14.23 -18.21 -7.56
N LEU A 114 -13.43 -19.20 -7.15
CA LEU A 114 -13.51 -19.93 -5.87
C LEU A 114 -12.20 -19.75 -5.06
N ARG A 115 -11.46 -18.68 -5.31
CA ARG A 115 -10.25 -18.39 -4.54
C ARG A 115 -10.56 -18.28 -3.06
N ASN A 116 -9.68 -18.84 -2.23
CA ASN A 116 -9.74 -18.77 -0.77
C ASN A 116 -11.13 -19.18 -0.20
N ASN A 117 -11.55 -20.43 -0.50
CA ASN A 117 -12.79 -21.03 0.00
C ASN A 117 -12.52 -22.27 0.88
N GLU A 118 -11.28 -22.44 1.37
CA GLU A 118 -10.88 -23.60 2.18
C GLU A 118 -11.12 -24.96 1.48
N ILE A 119 -11.11 -24.98 0.15
CA ILE A 119 -11.38 -26.16 -0.67
C ILE A 119 -10.13 -27.02 -0.74
N THR A 120 -10.05 -28.05 0.10
CA THR A 120 -8.94 -29.01 0.11
C THR A 120 -9.29 -30.32 -0.56
N ASP A 121 -10.58 -30.58 -0.83
CA ASP A 121 -11.10 -31.77 -1.52
C ASP A 121 -12.25 -31.39 -2.47
N LEU A 122 -12.01 -31.50 -3.77
CA LEU A 122 -13.02 -31.21 -4.78
C LEU A 122 -14.22 -32.18 -4.70
N LYS A 123 -14.04 -33.41 -4.23
CA LYS A 123 -15.12 -34.37 -4.06
C LYS A 123 -16.03 -33.98 -2.89
N GLY A 124 -15.46 -33.45 -1.82
CA GLY A 124 -16.19 -33.02 -0.63
C GLY A 124 -17.15 -31.87 -0.88
N ILE A 125 -16.90 -31.01 -1.88
CA ILE A 125 -17.76 -29.88 -2.26
C ILE A 125 -18.67 -30.19 -3.47
N ASN A 126 -18.82 -31.45 -3.85
CA ASN A 126 -19.60 -31.88 -5.04
C ASN A 126 -19.18 -31.19 -6.35
N PHE A 127 -17.87 -31.02 -6.56
CA PHE A 127 -17.31 -30.37 -7.77
C PHE A 127 -17.83 -31.01 -9.09
N ALA A 128 -18.09 -32.31 -9.06
CA ALA A 128 -18.67 -33.05 -10.20
C ALA A 128 -20.02 -32.46 -10.68
N ALA A 129 -20.71 -31.66 -9.88
CA ALA A 129 -21.98 -31.06 -10.29
C ALA A 129 -21.80 -29.91 -11.33
N ILE A 130 -20.61 -29.35 -11.48
CA ILE A 130 -20.31 -28.23 -12.38
C ILE A 130 -19.49 -28.60 -13.61
N VAL A 131 -19.13 -29.88 -13.77
CA VAL A 131 -18.27 -30.31 -14.89
C VAL A 131 -18.94 -30.23 -16.27
N ASP A 132 -20.27 -30.19 -16.32
CA ASP A 132 -21.03 -30.01 -17.56
C ASP A 132 -21.34 -28.53 -17.88
N LEU A 133 -20.93 -27.60 -17.03
CA LEU A 133 -21.07 -26.15 -17.29
C LEU A 133 -20.08 -25.69 -18.35
N PRO A 134 -20.41 -24.68 -19.14
CA PRO A 134 -19.53 -24.14 -20.17
C PRO A 134 -18.45 -23.24 -19.61
N LEU A 135 -17.80 -23.67 -18.51
CA LEU A 135 -16.76 -22.89 -17.85
C LEU A 135 -15.55 -22.71 -18.76
N ARG A 136 -15.15 -21.44 -18.92
CA ARG A 136 -13.94 -21.02 -19.61
C ARG A 136 -12.86 -20.55 -18.65
N ASN A 137 -13.25 -19.86 -17.57
CA ASN A 137 -12.33 -19.32 -16.58
C ASN A 137 -12.68 -19.87 -15.20
N LEU A 138 -11.68 -20.49 -14.55
CA LEU A 138 -11.82 -21.05 -13.20
C LEU A 138 -10.61 -20.66 -12.33
N SER A 139 -10.88 -20.03 -11.20
CA SER A 139 -9.87 -19.79 -10.16
C SER A 139 -10.14 -20.66 -8.92
N LEU A 140 -9.15 -21.48 -8.55
CA LEU A 140 -9.07 -22.26 -7.30
C LEU A 140 -7.82 -21.87 -6.49
N ARG A 141 -7.32 -20.67 -6.69
CA ARG A 141 -6.13 -20.13 -6.06
C ARG A 141 -6.28 -20.09 -4.54
N HIS A 142 -5.18 -20.39 -3.82
CA HIS A 142 -5.05 -20.22 -2.36
C HIS A 142 -6.16 -20.91 -1.57
N ASN A 143 -6.47 -22.17 -1.86
CA ASN A 143 -7.46 -22.93 -1.11
C ASN A 143 -6.79 -23.70 0.04
N VAL A 144 -6.78 -23.09 1.23
CA VAL A 144 -6.08 -23.54 2.43
C VAL A 144 -7.07 -23.72 3.56
N LEU A 145 -7.19 -24.93 4.09
CA LEU A 145 -7.92 -25.22 5.33
C LEU A 145 -6.93 -25.37 6.47
N ARG A 146 -7.12 -24.64 7.56
CA ARG A 146 -6.37 -24.85 8.80
C ARG A 146 -7.13 -25.76 9.74
N THR A 147 -6.48 -26.85 10.17
CA THR A 147 -7.07 -27.74 11.18
C THR A 147 -7.02 -27.10 12.56
N ALA A 148 -7.83 -27.60 13.49
CA ALA A 148 -7.83 -27.17 14.88
C ALA A 148 -6.45 -27.30 15.57
N GLU A 149 -5.60 -28.22 15.07
CA GLU A 149 -4.22 -28.44 15.54
C GLU A 149 -3.20 -27.49 14.87
N GLY A 150 -3.65 -26.55 14.03
CA GLY A 150 -2.79 -25.57 13.35
C GLY A 150 -2.12 -26.05 12.06
N ALA A 151 -2.35 -27.32 11.63
CA ALA A 151 -1.82 -27.81 10.36
C ALA A 151 -2.56 -27.19 9.18
N GLN A 152 -1.80 -26.82 8.14
CA GLN A 152 -2.38 -26.35 6.87
C GLN A 152 -2.62 -27.52 5.95
N VAL A 153 -3.85 -27.69 5.52
CA VAL A 153 -4.24 -28.62 4.46
C VAL A 153 -4.61 -27.78 3.24
N ARG A 154 -4.01 -28.09 2.11
CA ARG A 154 -4.23 -27.37 0.85
C ARG A 154 -4.77 -28.29 -0.22
N LEU A 155 -5.38 -27.73 -1.25
CA LEU A 155 -5.84 -28.50 -2.42
C LEU A 155 -4.63 -29.20 -3.06
N SER A 156 -4.74 -30.54 -3.21
CA SER A 156 -3.71 -31.36 -3.85
C SER A 156 -4.25 -32.30 -4.93
N ASP A 157 -5.45 -32.88 -4.73
CA ASP A 157 -6.12 -33.75 -5.73
C ASP A 157 -6.99 -32.89 -6.69
N ILE A 158 -6.52 -32.72 -7.90
CA ILE A 158 -7.22 -32.01 -8.98
C ILE A 158 -7.79 -32.96 -10.04
N SER A 159 -7.93 -34.24 -9.73
CA SER A 159 -8.35 -35.29 -10.67
C SER A 159 -9.69 -35.05 -11.37
N LEU A 160 -10.60 -34.26 -10.78
CA LEU A 160 -11.89 -33.89 -11.36
C LEU A 160 -11.79 -32.80 -12.44
N LEU A 161 -10.72 -32.00 -12.46
CA LEU A 161 -10.56 -30.92 -13.45
C LEU A 161 -10.47 -31.42 -14.88
N LYS A 162 -10.00 -32.66 -15.11
CA LYS A 162 -9.90 -33.27 -16.46
C LYS A 162 -11.21 -33.30 -17.25
N GLN A 163 -12.37 -33.07 -16.62
CA GLN A 163 -13.69 -33.07 -17.24
C GLN A 163 -14.10 -31.70 -17.77
N LEU A 164 -13.41 -30.62 -17.34
CA LEU A 164 -13.71 -29.24 -17.76
C LEU A 164 -12.98 -28.88 -19.07
N THR A 165 -13.21 -29.61 -20.11
CA THR A 165 -12.46 -29.50 -21.38
C THR A 165 -12.66 -28.19 -22.16
N SER A 166 -13.60 -27.35 -21.73
CA SER A 166 -13.84 -26.01 -22.30
C SER A 166 -13.06 -24.90 -21.62
N LEU A 167 -12.20 -25.21 -20.61
CA LEU A 167 -11.43 -24.19 -19.92
C LEU A 167 -10.38 -23.56 -20.85
N GLU A 168 -10.38 -22.23 -20.86
CA GLU A 168 -9.41 -21.38 -21.53
C GLU A 168 -8.42 -20.77 -20.54
N GLU A 169 -8.85 -20.53 -19.29
CA GLU A 169 -8.03 -19.96 -18.22
C GLU A 169 -8.23 -20.72 -16.90
N LEU A 170 -7.12 -21.13 -16.27
CA LEU A 170 -7.12 -21.86 -15.01
C LEU A 170 -6.05 -21.35 -14.05
N GLU A 171 -6.49 -20.89 -12.86
CA GLU A 171 -5.60 -20.45 -11.79
C GLU A 171 -5.60 -21.46 -10.63
N LEU A 172 -4.46 -22.06 -10.37
CA LEU A 172 -4.22 -23.05 -9.29
C LEU A 172 -3.08 -22.64 -8.34
N ARG A 173 -2.68 -21.37 -8.38
CA ARG A 173 -1.58 -20.82 -7.58
C ARG A 173 -1.78 -21.05 -6.08
N ASP A 174 -0.65 -21.27 -5.37
CA ASP A 174 -0.57 -21.38 -3.90
C ASP A 174 -1.47 -22.46 -3.33
N ASN A 175 -1.24 -23.70 -3.84
CA ASN A 175 -1.84 -24.94 -3.37
C ASN A 175 -0.74 -25.99 -3.05
N HIS A 176 -1.06 -27.25 -2.86
CA HIS A 176 -0.12 -28.36 -2.66
C HIS A 176 -0.19 -29.39 -3.79
N ILE A 177 -0.33 -28.91 -5.03
CA ILE A 177 -0.48 -29.76 -6.21
C ILE A 177 0.90 -30.30 -6.61
N ALA A 178 1.02 -31.63 -6.73
CA ALA A 178 2.20 -32.29 -7.27
C ALA A 178 1.87 -33.04 -8.59
N ASP A 179 0.69 -33.64 -8.71
CA ASP A 179 0.24 -34.35 -9.89
C ASP A 179 -0.69 -33.47 -10.75
N ILE A 180 -0.20 -33.08 -11.92
CA ILE A 180 -0.94 -32.31 -12.92
C ILE A 180 -1.39 -33.13 -14.11
N THR A 181 -1.28 -34.46 -14.05
CA THR A 181 -1.78 -35.39 -15.10
C THR A 181 -3.23 -35.08 -15.55
N PRO A 182 -4.16 -34.67 -14.65
CA PRO A 182 -5.51 -34.32 -15.04
C PRO A 182 -5.63 -33.14 -15.99
N LEU A 183 -4.63 -32.26 -16.08
CA LEU A 183 -4.65 -31.06 -16.93
C LEU A 183 -4.38 -31.40 -18.40
N GLY A 184 -3.74 -32.53 -18.70
CA GLY A 184 -3.38 -32.92 -20.06
C GLY A 184 -4.56 -33.14 -21.02
N SER A 185 -5.81 -33.17 -20.52
CA SER A 185 -7.03 -33.24 -21.33
C SER A 185 -7.69 -31.89 -21.61
N LEU A 186 -7.13 -30.80 -21.11
CA LEU A 186 -7.69 -29.45 -21.22
C LEU A 186 -7.09 -28.69 -22.43
N GLU A 187 -7.30 -29.22 -23.62
CA GLU A 187 -6.63 -28.78 -24.87
C GLU A 187 -6.93 -27.33 -25.29
N GLU A 188 -8.02 -26.74 -24.77
CA GLU A 188 -8.40 -25.34 -25.02
C GLU A 188 -7.71 -24.32 -24.10
N LEU A 189 -6.91 -24.78 -23.09
CA LEU A 189 -6.23 -23.89 -22.17
C LEU A 189 -5.24 -22.96 -22.89
N ARG A 190 -5.43 -21.66 -22.64
CA ARG A 190 -4.58 -20.58 -23.12
C ARG A 190 -3.76 -19.95 -21.99
N ILE A 191 -4.32 -19.85 -20.78
CA ILE A 191 -3.67 -19.25 -19.61
C ILE A 191 -3.70 -20.26 -18.46
N LEU A 192 -2.51 -20.59 -17.93
CA LEU A 192 -2.36 -21.53 -16.82
C LEU A 192 -1.39 -21.00 -15.75
N ASP A 193 -1.92 -20.76 -14.54
CA ASP A 193 -1.14 -20.33 -13.38
C ASP A 193 -1.00 -21.45 -12.35
N LEU A 194 0.19 -22.02 -12.25
CA LEU A 194 0.55 -23.12 -11.34
C LEU A 194 1.61 -22.71 -10.31
N ARG A 195 1.85 -21.40 -10.09
CA ARG A 195 2.86 -20.89 -9.15
C ARG A 195 2.66 -21.43 -7.75
N GLU A 196 3.78 -21.55 -7.01
CA GLU A 196 3.74 -21.87 -5.59
C GLU A 196 2.99 -23.19 -5.31
N ASN A 197 3.44 -24.29 -5.97
CA ASN A 197 2.98 -25.65 -5.81
C ASN A 197 4.18 -26.60 -5.58
N HIS A 198 4.00 -27.92 -5.70
CA HIS A 198 5.03 -28.94 -5.52
C HIS A 198 5.23 -29.81 -6.77
N ILE A 199 5.13 -29.18 -7.96
CA ILE A 199 5.16 -29.88 -9.24
C ILE A 199 6.61 -30.21 -9.60
N GLU A 200 6.89 -31.50 -9.83
CA GLU A 200 8.17 -32.00 -10.35
C GLU A 200 8.07 -32.37 -11.82
N ASP A 201 6.98 -33.04 -12.23
CA ASP A 201 6.73 -33.52 -13.59
C ASP A 201 5.63 -32.70 -14.29
N ILE A 202 5.99 -32.11 -15.44
CA ILE A 202 5.09 -31.36 -16.31
C ILE A 202 4.78 -32.08 -17.62
N SER A 203 5.03 -33.37 -17.73
CA SER A 203 4.80 -34.17 -18.97
C SER A 203 3.36 -34.08 -19.50
N ALA A 204 2.38 -33.87 -18.61
CA ALA A 204 0.97 -33.65 -18.94
C ALA A 204 0.71 -32.39 -19.77
N LEU A 205 1.59 -31.41 -19.77
CA LEU A 205 1.39 -30.14 -20.51
C LEU A 205 1.72 -30.30 -22.00
N SER A 206 2.38 -31.38 -22.42
CA SER A 206 2.86 -31.57 -23.79
C SER A 206 1.76 -31.64 -24.86
N SER A 207 0.48 -31.81 -24.47
CA SER A 207 -0.68 -31.81 -25.36
C SER A 207 -1.42 -30.46 -25.44
N LEU A 208 -0.98 -29.43 -24.69
CA LEU A 208 -1.71 -28.17 -24.57
C LEU A 208 -1.21 -27.13 -25.60
N ASP A 209 -1.38 -27.44 -26.88
CA ASP A 209 -0.86 -26.65 -28.01
C ASP A 209 -1.43 -25.21 -28.08
N ALA A 210 -2.59 -24.97 -27.46
CA ALA A 210 -3.24 -23.67 -27.40
C ALA A 210 -2.64 -22.73 -26.32
N LEU A 211 -1.73 -23.24 -25.48
CA LEU A 211 -1.23 -22.50 -24.31
C LEU A 211 -0.37 -21.28 -24.73
N GLU A 212 -0.83 -20.08 -24.34
CA GLU A 212 -0.20 -18.79 -24.62
C GLU A 212 0.58 -18.25 -23.41
N GLU A 213 0.03 -18.45 -22.18
CA GLU A 213 0.65 -17.98 -20.94
C GLU A 213 0.78 -19.12 -19.93
N LEU A 214 1.99 -19.40 -19.47
CA LEU A 214 2.30 -20.42 -18.48
C LEU A 214 3.15 -19.88 -17.36
N ASN A 215 2.67 -20.06 -16.11
CA ASN A 215 3.41 -19.65 -14.93
C ASN A 215 3.62 -20.83 -13.98
N LEU A 216 4.87 -21.27 -13.87
CA LEU A 216 5.35 -22.40 -13.07
C LEU A 216 6.32 -21.95 -11.96
N ARG A 217 6.37 -20.66 -11.64
CA ARG A 217 7.26 -20.09 -10.63
C ARG A 217 7.14 -20.81 -9.28
N GLU A 218 8.27 -21.01 -8.60
CA GLU A 218 8.32 -21.62 -7.27
C GLU A 218 7.64 -23.01 -7.23
N ASN A 219 8.19 -23.94 -8.01
CA ASN A 219 7.90 -25.36 -8.03
C ASN A 219 9.21 -26.17 -7.89
N GLN A 220 9.20 -27.45 -8.21
CA GLN A 220 10.34 -28.36 -8.08
C GLN A 220 10.63 -29.08 -9.42
N LEU A 221 10.50 -28.34 -10.53
CA LEU A 221 10.62 -28.89 -11.89
C LEU A 221 11.98 -29.52 -12.12
N VAL A 222 11.99 -30.70 -12.74
CA VAL A 222 13.21 -31.42 -13.13
C VAL A 222 13.45 -31.36 -14.63
N CYS A 223 12.44 -31.61 -15.44
CA CYS A 223 12.55 -31.71 -16.90
C CYS A 223 11.58 -30.76 -17.61
N LEU A 224 12.05 -30.08 -18.66
CA LEU A 224 11.25 -29.15 -19.46
C LEU A 224 10.84 -29.68 -20.85
N GLU A 225 11.09 -30.95 -21.18
CA GLU A 225 10.80 -31.54 -22.49
C GLU A 225 9.34 -31.35 -22.94
N ALA A 226 8.39 -31.34 -21.99
CA ALA A 226 6.98 -31.10 -22.29
C ALA A 226 6.68 -29.71 -22.88
N LEU A 227 7.58 -28.75 -22.71
CA LEU A 227 7.41 -27.39 -23.25
C LEU A 227 7.94 -27.24 -24.67
N ALA A 228 8.76 -28.17 -25.16
CA ALA A 228 9.52 -28.01 -26.42
C ALA A 228 8.64 -27.75 -27.65
N ASP A 229 7.40 -28.25 -27.65
CA ASP A 229 6.47 -28.14 -28.79
C ASP A 229 5.33 -27.15 -28.55
N LEU A 230 5.25 -26.49 -27.40
CA LEU A 230 4.21 -25.49 -27.10
C LEU A 230 4.49 -24.15 -27.79
N LYS A 231 4.37 -24.15 -29.11
CA LYS A 231 4.75 -23.03 -29.99
C LYS A 231 3.87 -21.79 -29.86
N SER A 232 2.69 -21.91 -29.23
CA SER A 232 1.80 -20.79 -28.95
C SER A 232 2.22 -19.95 -27.77
N LEU A 233 3.17 -20.41 -26.93
CA LEU A 233 3.62 -19.69 -25.75
C LEU A 233 4.24 -18.33 -26.10
N THR A 234 3.67 -17.28 -25.51
CA THR A 234 4.18 -15.91 -25.55
C THR A 234 4.74 -15.47 -24.20
N TYR A 235 4.23 -16.05 -23.10
CA TYR A 235 4.70 -15.80 -21.73
C TYR A 235 5.05 -17.10 -21.02
N LEU A 236 6.26 -17.18 -20.48
CA LEU A 236 6.72 -18.29 -19.65
C LEU A 236 7.46 -17.78 -18.41
N ASN A 237 7.05 -18.24 -17.23
CA ASN A 237 7.74 -17.98 -15.98
C ASN A 237 8.04 -19.28 -15.25
N ILE A 238 9.30 -19.65 -15.19
CA ILE A 238 9.85 -20.83 -14.48
C ILE A 238 10.79 -20.44 -13.34
N HIS A 239 10.71 -19.20 -12.86
CA HIS A 239 11.53 -18.65 -11.78
C HIS A 239 11.53 -19.54 -10.54
N SER A 240 12.71 -19.70 -9.91
CA SER A 240 12.91 -20.51 -8.68
C SER A 240 12.46 -21.98 -8.85
N ASN A 241 12.98 -22.62 -9.91
CA ASN A 241 12.98 -24.07 -10.11
C ASN A 241 14.43 -24.50 -10.27
N GLU A 242 15.15 -24.57 -9.15
CA GLU A 242 16.62 -24.80 -9.13
C GLU A 242 17.00 -26.24 -9.48
N THR A 243 16.03 -27.15 -9.57
CA THR A 243 16.18 -28.58 -9.88
C THR A 243 16.11 -28.92 -11.36
N ILE A 244 15.94 -27.94 -12.24
CA ILE A 244 15.87 -28.14 -13.70
C ILE A 244 17.23 -28.65 -14.21
N ASP A 245 17.22 -29.84 -14.84
CA ASP A 245 18.42 -30.46 -15.37
C ASP A 245 18.96 -29.73 -16.60
N SER A 246 18.08 -29.28 -17.52
CA SER A 246 18.44 -28.55 -18.72
C SER A 246 17.33 -27.64 -19.22
N PRO A 247 17.60 -26.36 -19.48
CA PRO A 247 16.67 -25.45 -20.14
C PRO A 247 16.64 -25.57 -21.68
N ASP A 248 17.41 -26.45 -22.32
CA ASP A 248 17.53 -26.61 -23.78
C ASP A 248 16.19 -26.84 -24.52
N PRO A 249 15.16 -27.53 -23.94
CA PRO A 249 13.85 -27.67 -24.56
C PRO A 249 13.18 -26.33 -24.92
N LEU A 250 13.52 -25.24 -24.27
CA LEU A 250 12.98 -23.90 -24.58
C LEU A 250 13.44 -23.34 -25.93
N ARG A 251 14.49 -23.90 -26.53
CA ARG A 251 15.11 -23.48 -27.83
C ARG A 251 14.09 -23.35 -28.96
N GLY A 252 13.00 -24.12 -28.92
CA GLY A 252 11.99 -24.16 -29.94
C GLY A 252 10.90 -23.10 -29.86
N LEU A 253 10.84 -22.32 -28.78
CA LEU A 253 9.71 -21.43 -28.46
C LEU A 253 9.88 -20.02 -29.04
N ALA A 254 9.98 -19.91 -30.35
CA ALA A 254 10.31 -18.68 -31.08
C ALA A 254 9.30 -17.53 -30.87
N ASN A 255 8.07 -17.82 -30.46
CA ASN A 255 7.02 -16.82 -30.22
C ASN A 255 7.06 -16.23 -28.79
N LEU A 256 7.94 -16.70 -27.90
CA LEU A 256 8.07 -16.12 -26.55
C LEU A 256 8.42 -14.63 -26.61
N GLU A 257 7.55 -13.82 -26.04
CA GLU A 257 7.77 -12.38 -25.82
C GLU A 257 8.33 -12.11 -24.42
N THR A 258 7.90 -12.91 -23.42
CA THR A 258 8.39 -12.82 -22.04
C THR A 258 8.89 -14.16 -21.54
N LEU A 259 10.13 -14.21 -21.10
CA LEU A 259 10.74 -15.36 -20.42
C LEU A 259 11.36 -14.94 -19.09
N ILE A 260 10.86 -15.51 -17.99
CA ILE A 260 11.36 -15.28 -16.64
C ILE A 260 11.86 -16.62 -16.08
N MET A 261 13.18 -16.77 -15.96
CA MET A 261 13.82 -18.00 -15.51
C MET A 261 14.90 -17.75 -14.44
N ARG A 262 14.71 -16.75 -13.61
CA ARG A 262 15.61 -16.41 -12.50
C ARG A 262 15.87 -17.63 -11.62
N ASN A 263 17.14 -17.82 -11.20
CA ASN A 263 17.62 -18.97 -10.40
C ASN A 263 17.44 -20.33 -11.12
N VAL A 264 17.43 -20.37 -12.46
CA VAL A 264 17.45 -21.60 -13.24
C VAL A 264 18.85 -21.72 -13.88
N PRO A 265 19.63 -22.76 -13.60
CA PRO A 265 20.98 -22.91 -14.19
C PRO A 265 20.92 -23.01 -15.73
N VAL A 266 21.65 -22.16 -16.41
CA VAL A 266 21.81 -22.16 -17.87
C VAL A 266 23.25 -22.58 -18.23
N ALA A 267 24.24 -22.10 -17.47
CA ALA A 267 25.64 -22.37 -17.67
C ALA A 267 26.09 -22.22 -19.15
N ASP A 268 26.59 -23.28 -19.76
CA ASP A 268 27.07 -23.29 -21.17
C ASP A 268 25.95 -23.45 -22.21
N GLN A 269 24.66 -23.49 -21.81
CA GLN A 269 23.54 -23.74 -22.73
C GLN A 269 22.91 -22.43 -23.27
N VAL A 270 23.64 -21.32 -23.26
CA VAL A 270 23.15 -19.99 -23.72
C VAL A 270 22.66 -20.00 -25.17
N ASP A 271 23.11 -20.92 -25.99
CA ASP A 271 22.65 -21.10 -27.37
C ASP A 271 21.14 -21.39 -27.50
N LEU A 272 20.46 -21.80 -26.40
CA LEU A 272 19.02 -21.99 -26.40
C LEU A 272 18.26 -20.70 -26.75
N PHE A 273 18.77 -19.53 -26.37
CA PHE A 273 18.14 -18.24 -26.63
C PHE A 273 18.20 -17.81 -28.11
N ARG A 274 19.10 -18.36 -28.91
CA ARG A 274 19.38 -17.95 -30.30
C ARG A 274 18.14 -17.85 -31.20
N ASN A 275 17.16 -18.72 -30.98
CA ASN A 275 15.95 -18.78 -31.78
C ASN A 275 14.76 -17.99 -31.17
N LEU A 276 14.90 -17.43 -29.97
CA LEU A 276 13.82 -16.72 -29.27
C LEU A 276 13.71 -15.27 -29.78
N THR A 277 13.46 -15.13 -31.07
CA THR A 277 13.56 -13.84 -31.78
C THR A 277 12.41 -12.86 -31.46
N SER A 278 11.35 -13.31 -30.82
CA SER A 278 10.21 -12.47 -30.41
C SER A 278 10.39 -11.86 -29.02
N LEU A 279 11.46 -12.20 -28.29
CA LEU A 279 11.66 -11.73 -26.92
C LEU A 279 11.66 -10.21 -26.81
N ARG A 280 10.83 -9.71 -25.89
CA ARG A 280 10.78 -8.31 -25.42
C ARG A 280 11.22 -8.21 -23.98
N ARG A 281 10.94 -9.24 -23.17
CA ARG A 281 11.32 -9.30 -21.77
C ARG A 281 12.04 -10.59 -21.45
N LEU A 282 13.28 -10.48 -20.96
CA LEU A 282 14.09 -11.61 -20.55
C LEU A 282 14.68 -11.37 -19.16
N ASN A 283 14.38 -12.27 -18.23
CA ASN A 283 14.99 -12.25 -16.89
C ASN A 283 15.75 -13.55 -16.63
N VAL A 284 17.04 -13.48 -16.78
CA VAL A 284 18.02 -14.57 -16.54
C VAL A 284 18.95 -14.24 -15.38
N ARG A 285 18.43 -13.57 -14.34
CA ARG A 285 19.17 -13.25 -13.14
C ARG A 285 19.59 -14.51 -12.41
N ASN A 286 20.86 -14.60 -12.00
CA ASN A 286 21.45 -15.74 -11.26
C ASN A 286 21.22 -17.09 -11.96
N CYS A 287 21.60 -17.17 -13.23
CA CYS A 287 21.44 -18.35 -14.10
C CYS A 287 22.77 -18.96 -14.53
N GLU A 288 23.88 -18.62 -13.87
CA GLU A 288 25.24 -19.12 -14.15
C GLU A 288 25.75 -18.82 -15.57
N ILE A 289 25.24 -17.77 -16.23
CA ILE A 289 25.62 -17.37 -17.57
C ILE A 289 27.01 -16.72 -17.53
N SER A 290 27.89 -17.18 -18.42
CA SER A 290 29.24 -16.61 -18.62
C SER A 290 29.43 -15.97 -20.00
N ASP A 291 28.72 -16.45 -21.03
CA ASP A 291 28.80 -15.95 -22.41
C ASP A 291 27.54 -15.18 -22.79
N ILE A 292 27.70 -13.95 -23.27
CA ILE A 292 26.60 -13.06 -23.68
C ILE A 292 26.47 -12.90 -25.19
N SER A 293 27.29 -13.60 -25.99
CA SER A 293 27.35 -13.46 -27.46
C SER A 293 26.00 -13.65 -28.13
N VAL A 294 25.22 -14.64 -27.68
CA VAL A 294 23.90 -14.94 -28.21
C VAL A 294 22.90 -13.80 -28.03
N PHE A 295 23.00 -13.07 -26.91
CA PHE A 295 22.09 -11.93 -26.67
C PHE A 295 22.43 -10.74 -27.58
N VAL A 296 23.70 -10.56 -27.94
CA VAL A 296 24.12 -9.56 -28.93
C VAL A 296 23.55 -9.90 -30.31
N GLU A 297 23.58 -11.17 -30.68
CA GLU A 297 22.97 -11.63 -31.93
C GLU A 297 21.46 -11.44 -31.95
N LEU A 298 20.76 -11.77 -30.86
CA LEU A 298 19.32 -11.55 -30.70
C LEU A 298 18.96 -10.06 -30.83
N MET A 299 19.69 -9.18 -30.15
CA MET A 299 19.48 -7.73 -30.21
C MET A 299 19.77 -7.20 -31.63
N ALA A 300 20.83 -7.69 -32.27
CA ALA A 300 21.10 -7.34 -33.67
C ALA A 300 19.99 -7.79 -34.61
N GLY A 301 19.28 -8.88 -34.27
CA GLY A 301 18.13 -9.40 -35.01
C GLY A 301 16.79 -8.71 -34.70
N GLY A 302 16.77 -7.76 -33.75
CA GLY A 302 15.56 -6.99 -33.40
C GLY A 302 14.84 -7.47 -32.13
N ALA A 303 15.27 -8.55 -31.48
CA ALA A 303 14.75 -8.97 -30.18
C ALA A 303 15.26 -8.08 -29.06
N LEU A 304 14.60 -8.07 -27.91
CA LEU A 304 14.97 -7.27 -26.71
C LEU A 304 15.21 -5.79 -27.03
N GLN A 305 14.42 -5.22 -27.93
CA GLN A 305 14.46 -3.79 -28.29
C GLN A 305 13.10 -3.14 -28.03
N ASP A 306 13.14 -1.85 -27.70
CA ASP A 306 11.94 -1.04 -27.57
C ASP A 306 11.20 -0.95 -28.90
N ASP A 307 9.87 -1.01 -28.88
CA ASP A 307 9.00 -0.74 -30.01
C ASP A 307 8.14 0.50 -29.67
N PRO A 308 8.57 1.69 -30.06
CA PRO A 308 7.84 2.93 -29.77
C PRO A 308 6.46 2.99 -30.44
N ASP A 309 6.32 2.36 -31.62
CA ASP A 309 5.06 2.37 -32.38
C ASP A 309 3.96 1.56 -31.68
N GLN A 310 4.35 0.53 -30.93
CA GLN A 310 3.44 -0.28 -30.12
C GLN A 310 3.46 0.10 -28.63
N GLY A 311 4.30 1.04 -28.22
CA GLY A 311 4.46 1.45 -26.83
C GLY A 311 5.12 0.37 -25.94
N ILE A 312 5.83 -0.58 -26.54
CA ILE A 312 6.52 -1.67 -25.84
C ILE A 312 7.90 -1.23 -25.45
N LYS A 313 8.25 -1.40 -24.15
CA LYS A 313 9.61 -1.28 -23.62
C LYS A 313 10.19 -2.66 -23.36
N ALA A 314 11.36 -2.92 -23.91
CA ALA A 314 12.10 -4.13 -23.61
C ALA A 314 12.66 -4.11 -22.17
N ASP A 315 12.74 -5.28 -21.55
CA ASP A 315 13.35 -5.46 -20.21
C ASP A 315 14.29 -6.67 -20.23
N PHE A 316 15.58 -6.45 -20.01
CA PHE A 316 16.57 -7.50 -19.97
C PHE A 316 17.35 -7.48 -18.66
N ASN A 317 17.32 -8.56 -17.88
CA ASN A 317 17.94 -8.66 -16.57
C ASN A 317 18.99 -9.80 -16.54
N LEU A 318 20.27 -9.45 -16.47
CA LEU A 318 21.43 -10.36 -16.38
C LEU A 318 22.12 -10.35 -15.01
N LEU A 319 21.55 -9.71 -13.98
CA LEU A 319 22.17 -9.56 -12.65
C LEU A 319 22.61 -10.89 -12.05
N TYR A 320 23.74 -10.90 -11.31
CA TYR A 320 24.30 -12.07 -10.61
C TYR A 320 24.68 -13.27 -11.48
N ASN A 321 25.07 -13.04 -12.73
CA ASN A 321 25.70 -14.05 -13.58
C ASN A 321 27.24 -13.95 -13.54
N HIS A 322 27.94 -14.99 -14.02
CA HIS A 322 29.41 -15.08 -14.01
C HIS A 322 29.98 -14.69 -15.37
N LEU A 323 29.80 -13.44 -15.79
CA LEU A 323 30.26 -12.98 -17.10
C LEU A 323 31.80 -12.94 -17.16
N ILE A 324 32.38 -13.63 -18.14
CA ILE A 324 33.81 -13.77 -18.33
C ILE A 324 34.30 -12.73 -19.34
N GLU A 325 35.48 -12.12 -19.07
CA GLU A 325 36.12 -11.04 -19.84
C GLU A 325 36.68 -11.45 -21.22
N SER A 326 36.51 -12.67 -21.70
CA SER A 326 37.31 -13.25 -22.78
C SER A 326 37.12 -12.65 -24.17
N ASP A 327 36.08 -11.80 -24.40
CA ASP A 327 35.86 -11.18 -25.72
C ASP A 327 35.38 -9.70 -25.62
N GLN A 328 36.36 -8.79 -25.58
CA GLN A 328 36.10 -7.34 -25.52
C GLN A 328 35.26 -6.84 -26.72
N GLU A 329 35.30 -7.47 -27.87
CA GLU A 329 34.48 -7.07 -29.02
C GLU A 329 32.98 -7.40 -28.82
N ILE A 330 32.68 -8.50 -28.15
CA ILE A 330 31.27 -8.85 -27.80
C ILE A 330 30.70 -7.85 -26.79
N TYR A 331 31.44 -7.52 -25.74
CA TYR A 331 31.00 -6.53 -24.76
C TYR A 331 30.81 -5.15 -25.38
N LYS A 332 31.67 -4.74 -26.33
CA LYS A 332 31.53 -3.50 -27.08
C LYS A 332 30.25 -3.48 -27.93
N LYS A 333 29.91 -4.60 -28.61
CA LYS A 333 28.65 -4.75 -29.36
C LYS A 333 27.46 -4.68 -28.45
N PHE A 334 27.51 -5.36 -27.31
CA PHE A 334 26.46 -5.36 -26.30
C PHE A 334 26.19 -3.97 -25.76
N ALA A 335 27.23 -3.17 -25.52
CA ALA A 335 27.11 -1.77 -25.05
C ALA A 335 26.24 -0.91 -25.96
N ARG A 336 26.25 -1.14 -27.28
CA ARG A 336 25.39 -0.43 -28.24
C ARG A 336 23.90 -0.64 -27.98
N TYR A 337 23.49 -1.87 -27.66
CA TYR A 337 22.10 -2.24 -27.44
C TYR A 337 21.63 -1.97 -26.02
N TRP A 338 22.55 -1.98 -25.06
CA TRP A 338 22.29 -1.76 -23.64
C TRP A 338 21.51 -0.46 -23.36
N ARG A 339 21.79 0.60 -24.08
CA ARG A 339 21.16 1.92 -23.88
C ARG A 339 19.72 1.98 -24.35
N ASN A 340 19.33 1.14 -25.29
CA ASN A 340 18.04 1.21 -25.95
C ASN A 340 16.99 0.34 -25.29
N ILE A 341 17.37 -0.58 -24.39
CA ILE A 341 16.48 -1.62 -23.85
C ILE A 341 16.32 -1.58 -22.33
N GLY A 342 16.83 -0.56 -21.65
CA GLY A 342 16.75 -0.47 -20.20
C GLY A 342 17.42 -1.65 -19.48
N VAL A 343 18.50 -2.24 -20.07
CA VAL A 343 19.26 -3.33 -19.46
C VAL A 343 19.75 -2.89 -18.09
N ARG A 344 19.39 -3.63 -17.08
CA ARG A 344 19.87 -3.44 -15.72
C ARG A 344 21.28 -3.99 -15.66
N ALA A 345 22.27 -3.09 -15.60
CA ALA A 345 23.66 -3.48 -15.50
C ALA A 345 23.85 -4.52 -14.39
N PRO A 346 24.53 -5.66 -14.67
CA PRO A 346 24.92 -6.55 -13.59
C PRO A 346 25.85 -5.77 -12.64
N GLN A 347 25.59 -5.84 -11.33
CA GLN A 347 26.51 -5.31 -10.32
C GLN A 347 27.87 -6.04 -10.33
N SER A 348 27.96 -7.14 -11.05
CA SER A 348 29.12 -8.00 -11.16
C SER A 348 29.51 -8.26 -12.62
N ILE A 349 29.47 -7.28 -13.49
CA ILE A 349 30.42 -7.31 -14.58
C ILE A 349 31.77 -7.19 -13.87
N PRO A 350 32.66 -8.21 -13.91
CA PRO A 350 34.05 -8.04 -13.44
C PRO A 350 34.57 -6.75 -14.02
N ASP A 351 35.47 -6.02 -13.31
CA ASP A 351 36.12 -4.86 -13.84
C ASP A 351 36.55 -5.18 -15.28
N LEU A 352 35.69 -4.83 -16.22
CA LEU A 352 36.07 -4.90 -17.62
C LEU A 352 37.26 -4.00 -17.74
N ASP A 353 38.41 -4.52 -18.14
CA ASP A 353 39.52 -3.68 -18.71
C ASP A 353 38.86 -2.89 -19.85
N GLY A 354 38.24 -1.74 -19.53
CA GLY A 354 37.46 -0.97 -20.48
C GLY A 354 36.18 -0.31 -19.91
N THR A 355 35.90 -0.41 -18.62
CA THR A 355 35.03 0.58 -17.93
C THR A 355 35.82 1.86 -17.74
N ILE A 356 35.22 2.97 -18.13
CA ILE A 356 35.79 4.31 -17.90
C ILE A 356 35.28 4.79 -16.56
N ASP A 357 36.18 5.32 -15.74
CA ASP A 357 35.77 5.95 -14.50
C ASP A 357 34.81 7.14 -14.76
N PRO A 358 33.85 7.37 -13.89
CA PRO A 358 32.94 8.48 -14.03
C PRO A 358 33.68 9.82 -13.95
N PRO A 359 33.17 10.89 -14.58
CA PRO A 359 33.84 12.19 -14.53
C PRO A 359 33.93 12.72 -13.10
N GLU A 360 35.08 13.25 -12.76
CA GLU A 360 35.27 14.03 -11.53
C GLU A 360 34.69 15.43 -11.69
N PHE A 361 34.01 15.90 -10.66
CA PHE A 361 33.45 17.24 -10.56
C PHE A 361 34.29 18.08 -9.62
N SER A 362 34.72 19.29 -10.04
CA SER A 362 35.49 20.21 -9.18
C SER A 362 34.69 20.68 -7.94
N ARG A 363 33.39 20.46 -7.90
CA ARG A 363 32.48 20.72 -6.76
C ARG A 363 31.43 19.65 -6.62
N GLN A 364 31.01 19.43 -5.39
CA GLN A 364 29.95 18.48 -5.03
C GLN A 364 28.58 19.19 -4.93
N SER A 365 27.50 18.40 -4.93
CA SER A 365 26.13 18.89 -4.67
C SER A 365 26.06 19.72 -3.40
N GLY A 366 25.31 20.82 -3.45
CA GLY A 366 25.17 21.67 -2.26
C GLY A 366 24.65 23.07 -2.54
N PHE A 367 24.72 23.89 -1.49
CA PHE A 367 24.31 25.30 -1.48
C PHE A 367 25.54 26.22 -1.50
N TYR A 368 25.54 27.16 -2.43
CA TYR A 368 26.65 28.04 -2.68
C TYR A 368 26.21 29.52 -2.63
N GLU A 369 27.02 30.39 -1.98
CA GLU A 369 26.68 31.82 -1.89
C GLU A 369 26.91 32.57 -3.19
N ASN A 370 27.96 32.14 -3.93
CA ASN A 370 28.42 32.85 -5.13
C ASN A 370 28.42 31.91 -6.34
N GLU A 371 28.18 32.43 -7.49
CA GLU A 371 28.33 31.78 -8.77
C GLU A 371 29.78 31.32 -9.01
N PHE A 372 29.95 30.24 -9.77
CA PHE A 372 31.25 29.63 -10.02
C PHE A 372 31.29 28.88 -11.34
N PHE A 373 32.51 28.58 -11.78
CA PHE A 373 32.73 27.66 -12.88
C PHE A 373 32.97 26.26 -12.37
N LEU A 374 32.20 25.29 -12.91
CA LEU A 374 32.29 23.87 -12.62
C LEU A 374 33.17 23.22 -13.69
N GLU A 375 34.25 22.60 -13.28
CA GLU A 375 35.10 21.78 -14.12
C GLU A 375 34.73 20.30 -13.99
N LEU A 376 34.70 19.61 -15.14
CA LEU A 376 34.57 18.17 -15.25
C LEU A 376 35.87 17.60 -15.83
N ALA A 377 36.40 16.56 -15.23
CA ALA A 377 37.63 15.91 -15.64
C ALA A 377 37.44 14.39 -15.78
N THR A 378 38.25 13.74 -16.58
CA THR A 378 38.36 12.27 -16.68
C THR A 378 39.82 11.90 -16.77
N ASP A 379 40.23 10.80 -16.16
CA ASP A 379 41.60 10.29 -16.19
C ASP A 379 41.97 9.66 -17.53
N ASP A 380 40.99 9.25 -18.34
CA ASP A 380 41.23 8.72 -19.68
C ASP A 380 41.29 9.86 -20.72
N PRO A 381 42.49 10.19 -21.29
CA PRO A 381 42.62 11.30 -22.22
C PRO A 381 41.94 11.08 -23.59
N GLU A 382 41.50 9.85 -23.90
CA GLU A 382 40.76 9.52 -25.11
C GLU A 382 39.25 9.57 -24.89
N ALA A 383 38.80 9.61 -23.61
CA ALA A 383 37.39 9.70 -23.28
C ALA A 383 36.84 11.12 -23.46
N LYS A 384 35.58 11.22 -23.88
CA LYS A 384 34.83 12.46 -23.94
C LYS A 384 33.83 12.48 -22.81
N ILE A 385 33.65 13.64 -22.19
CA ILE A 385 32.61 13.84 -21.18
C ILE A 385 31.35 14.37 -21.87
N TYR A 386 30.23 13.72 -21.57
CA TYR A 386 28.90 14.12 -21.99
C TYR A 386 28.05 14.46 -20.77
N TYR A 387 27.25 15.51 -20.87
CA TYR A 387 26.42 15.96 -19.74
C TYR A 387 25.04 16.46 -20.16
N THR A 388 24.09 16.49 -19.21
CA THR A 388 22.75 17.08 -19.34
C THR A 388 22.48 18.05 -18.21
N LEU A 389 21.56 19.00 -18.45
CA LEU A 389 21.11 19.99 -17.49
C LEU A 389 19.58 19.91 -17.21
N ASP A 390 18.89 18.99 -17.88
CA ASP A 390 17.44 18.79 -17.85
C ASP A 390 17.01 17.57 -17.03
N GLY A 391 17.96 16.93 -16.31
CA GLY A 391 17.73 15.74 -15.51
C GLY A 391 17.72 14.42 -16.30
N SER A 392 17.80 14.44 -17.63
CA SER A 392 17.93 13.24 -18.45
C SER A 392 19.29 12.54 -18.25
N GLU A 393 19.37 11.27 -18.60
CA GLU A 393 20.65 10.57 -18.63
C GLU A 393 21.47 11.02 -19.83
N PRO A 394 22.75 11.40 -19.64
CA PRO A 394 23.61 11.72 -20.74
C PRO A 394 23.78 10.53 -21.69
N CYS A 395 23.58 10.74 -22.97
CA CYS A 395 23.77 9.76 -24.02
C CYS A 395 24.53 10.37 -25.20
N PRO A 396 25.69 9.82 -25.60
CA PRO A 396 26.46 10.34 -26.73
C PRO A 396 25.66 10.46 -28.03
N ASP A 397 24.65 9.59 -28.20
CA ASP A 397 23.82 9.55 -29.41
C ASP A 397 22.63 10.55 -29.35
N ASN A 398 22.45 11.27 -28.21
CA ASN A 398 21.37 12.25 -28.03
C ASN A 398 21.87 13.71 -28.09
N THR A 399 22.90 13.97 -28.87
CA THR A 399 23.45 15.34 -29.03
C THR A 399 22.56 16.26 -29.88
N ASP A 400 21.72 15.69 -30.74
CA ASP A 400 20.69 16.41 -31.50
C ASP A 400 19.40 16.62 -30.68
N GLY A 401 19.25 15.90 -29.55
CA GLY A 401 18.15 15.92 -28.61
C GLY A 401 16.93 15.12 -29.09
N THR A 402 16.19 14.62 -28.12
CA THR A 402 14.97 13.81 -28.32
C THR A 402 13.76 14.60 -27.86
N LEU A 403 12.69 14.57 -28.67
CA LEU A 403 11.39 15.16 -28.34
C LEU A 403 10.56 14.18 -27.50
N TYR A 404 9.80 14.72 -26.56
CA TYR A 404 8.68 14.03 -25.91
C TYR A 404 7.43 14.91 -25.91
N THR A 405 6.25 14.31 -25.79
CA THR A 405 4.98 15.01 -25.85
C THR A 405 4.34 15.14 -24.46
N TYR A 406 3.59 16.22 -24.25
CA TYR A 406 2.80 16.42 -23.01
C TYR A 406 1.51 17.18 -23.33
N LYS A 407 0.61 17.29 -22.36
CA LYS A 407 -0.65 18.03 -22.49
C LYS A 407 -0.90 18.95 -21.31
N ASN A 408 -1.53 20.12 -21.62
CA ASN A 408 -1.97 21.08 -20.60
C ASN A 408 -3.50 21.15 -20.47
N LEU A 409 -4.25 20.55 -21.39
CA LEU A 409 -5.72 20.56 -21.35
C LEU A 409 -6.27 19.13 -21.49
N TYR A 410 -7.13 18.74 -20.56
CA TYR A 410 -7.82 17.46 -20.54
C TYR A 410 -9.35 17.65 -20.51
N PRO A 411 -10.14 16.80 -21.20
CA PRO A 411 -11.59 16.92 -21.27
C PRO A 411 -12.26 16.44 -19.98
N THR A 412 -12.67 17.37 -19.11
CA THR A 412 -13.37 17.07 -17.85
C THR A 412 -14.88 16.94 -18.00
N LEU A 413 -15.46 17.54 -19.05
CA LEU A 413 -16.87 17.41 -19.43
C LEU A 413 -16.98 16.73 -20.79
N SER A 414 -18.15 16.17 -21.11
CA SER A 414 -18.39 15.46 -22.36
C SER A 414 -18.15 16.29 -23.63
N ASP A 415 -18.36 17.61 -23.56
CA ASP A 415 -18.17 18.58 -24.65
C ASP A 415 -16.83 19.32 -24.59
N SER A 416 -15.99 19.03 -23.61
CA SER A 416 -14.68 19.66 -23.46
C SER A 416 -13.69 19.18 -24.53
N PRO A 417 -12.84 20.08 -25.05
CA PRO A 417 -11.82 19.69 -26.03
C PRO A 417 -10.73 18.81 -25.39
N PHE A 418 -10.18 17.89 -26.18
CA PHE A 418 -9.07 17.01 -25.76
C PHE A 418 -7.72 17.73 -25.64
N GLY A 419 -7.62 18.99 -26.04
CA GLY A 419 -6.35 19.73 -26.06
C GLY A 419 -5.31 19.15 -27.03
N ASP A 420 -4.35 19.98 -27.40
CA ASP A 420 -3.28 19.59 -28.31
C ASP A 420 -2.12 18.93 -27.54
N LEU A 421 -1.38 18.05 -28.21
CA LEU A 421 -0.07 17.58 -27.76
C LEU A 421 0.94 18.70 -27.99
N LEU A 422 1.66 19.03 -26.93
CA LEU A 422 2.77 19.97 -26.93
C LEU A 422 4.08 19.18 -26.86
N GLU A 423 5.18 19.77 -27.36
CA GLU A 423 6.46 19.11 -27.43
C GLU A 423 7.50 19.82 -26.56
N ARG A 424 8.36 19.01 -25.93
CA ARG A 424 9.58 19.47 -25.26
C ARG A 424 10.75 18.56 -25.68
N LYS A 425 11.96 19.10 -25.51
CA LYS A 425 13.20 18.44 -25.93
C LYS A 425 14.14 18.29 -24.75
N TYR A 426 14.72 17.11 -24.62
CA TYR A 426 15.86 16.88 -23.73
C TYR A 426 17.10 16.55 -24.56
N ILE A 427 18.27 17.02 -24.12
CA ILE A 427 19.49 17.04 -24.96
C ILE A 427 20.75 16.74 -24.15
N THR A 428 21.63 16.00 -24.75
CA THR A 428 22.98 15.74 -24.23
C THR A 428 24.00 16.70 -24.86
N HIS A 429 24.84 17.30 -24.03
CA HIS A 429 25.89 18.20 -24.43
C HIS A 429 27.26 17.49 -24.33
N THR A 430 28.18 17.81 -25.24
CA THR A 430 29.60 17.43 -25.11
C THR A 430 30.32 18.51 -24.31
N TYR A 431 31.01 18.09 -23.22
CA TYR A 431 31.82 19.03 -22.41
C TYR A 431 33.02 19.51 -23.15
N LYS A 432 33.24 20.84 -23.19
CA LYS A 432 34.38 21.50 -23.89
C LYS A 432 35.05 22.55 -23.03
N GLU A 433 34.32 23.18 -22.13
CA GLU A 433 34.79 24.26 -21.27
C GLU A 433 34.04 24.23 -19.93
N PRO A 434 34.55 24.83 -18.86
CA PRO A 434 33.91 24.87 -17.55
C PRO A 434 32.49 25.43 -17.62
N LEU A 435 31.56 24.76 -16.95
CA LEU A 435 30.15 25.16 -16.90
C LEU A 435 29.95 26.29 -15.91
N TYR A 436 29.34 27.39 -16.35
CA TYR A 436 29.02 28.48 -15.46
C TYR A 436 27.75 28.13 -14.66
N ILE A 437 27.91 27.98 -13.34
CA ILE A 437 26.83 27.68 -12.41
C ILE A 437 26.42 28.95 -11.70
N SER A 438 25.20 29.40 -11.96
CA SER A 438 24.62 30.61 -11.39
C SER A 438 23.38 30.29 -10.57
N GLY A 439 23.01 31.22 -9.69
CA GLY A 439 21.70 31.26 -9.07
C GLY A 439 20.66 31.59 -10.11
N GLY A 440 19.48 31.02 -9.98
CA GLY A 440 18.44 31.23 -10.95
C GLY A 440 17.04 31.05 -10.42
N SER A 441 16.13 31.56 -11.23
CA SER A 441 14.71 31.30 -11.17
C SER A 441 14.29 30.72 -12.53
N VAL A 442 13.19 29.97 -12.52
CA VAL A 442 12.65 29.32 -13.71
C VAL A 442 11.25 29.85 -14.00
N GLY A 443 11.03 30.18 -15.27
CA GLY A 443 9.75 30.69 -15.78
C GLY A 443 8.81 29.59 -16.28
N HIS A 444 7.69 30.01 -16.83
CA HIS A 444 6.59 29.15 -17.29
C HIS A 444 6.93 28.24 -18.47
N ASP A 445 8.01 28.48 -19.16
CA ASP A 445 8.57 27.64 -20.22
C ASP A 445 9.32 26.39 -19.70
N SER A 446 9.45 26.27 -18.37
CA SER A 446 10.01 25.11 -17.71
C SER A 446 8.95 24.07 -17.32
N ILE A 447 9.33 23.05 -16.51
CA ILE A 447 8.40 22.01 -16.03
C ILE A 447 7.26 22.55 -15.16
N ILE A 448 7.34 23.79 -14.64
CA ILE A 448 6.25 24.41 -13.89
C ILE A 448 5.04 24.76 -14.75
N GLY A 449 5.23 24.89 -16.07
CA GLY A 449 4.17 25.16 -17.02
C GLY A 449 3.41 23.92 -17.49
N ILE A 450 3.79 22.72 -17.04
CA ILE A 450 3.13 21.46 -17.40
C ILE A 450 1.98 21.16 -16.43
N ASN A 451 0.80 20.88 -17.00
CA ASN A 451 -0.36 20.48 -16.19
C ASN A 451 -0.20 19.05 -15.62
N THR A 452 -0.15 18.97 -14.31
CA THR A 452 0.02 17.70 -13.57
C THR A 452 -1.31 17.08 -13.12
N THR A 453 -2.45 17.64 -13.50
CA THR A 453 -3.80 17.16 -13.17
C THR A 453 -4.74 17.33 -14.37
N PHE A 454 -5.90 16.66 -14.36
CA PHE A 454 -6.96 16.92 -15.36
C PHE A 454 -7.99 17.94 -14.88
N HIS A 455 -8.05 18.26 -13.59
CA HIS A 455 -9.17 19.02 -13.00
C HIS A 455 -9.20 20.50 -13.32
N LYS A 456 -8.04 21.09 -13.55
CA LYS A 456 -7.91 22.56 -13.74
C LYS A 456 -6.78 22.84 -14.71
N LEU A 457 -6.82 24.05 -15.26
CA LEU A 457 -5.60 24.60 -15.84
C LEU A 457 -4.50 24.64 -14.78
N PRO A 458 -3.24 24.44 -15.16
CA PRO A 458 -2.13 24.47 -14.22
C PRO A 458 -2.17 25.80 -13.46
N TYR A 459 -1.91 25.72 -12.13
CA TYR A 459 -1.64 26.96 -11.41
C TYR A 459 -0.34 27.53 -11.93
N MET A 460 -0.42 28.75 -12.44
CA MET A 460 0.74 29.46 -12.97
C MET A 460 1.21 30.46 -11.91
N PRO A 461 2.39 30.26 -11.30
CA PRO A 461 2.98 31.22 -10.38
C PRO A 461 3.06 32.62 -11.04
N ARG A 462 2.78 33.66 -10.27
CA ARG A 462 2.84 35.05 -10.78
C ARG A 462 4.28 35.50 -11.03
N GLU A 463 5.21 34.96 -10.27
CA GLU A 463 6.63 35.24 -10.34
C GLU A 463 7.41 33.97 -10.72
N GLU A 464 8.65 34.15 -11.15
CA GLU A 464 9.55 33.03 -11.39
C GLU A 464 9.82 32.24 -10.11
N VAL A 465 9.91 30.93 -10.24
CA VAL A 465 10.13 30.00 -9.14
C VAL A 465 11.63 29.77 -8.97
N ARG A 466 12.10 29.68 -7.75
CA ARG A 466 13.52 29.38 -7.47
C ARG A 466 13.98 28.13 -8.19
N GLY A 467 15.16 28.22 -8.82
CA GLY A 467 15.84 27.15 -9.54
C GLY A 467 17.26 26.89 -9.03
N GLY A 468 17.70 25.65 -9.17
CA GLY A 468 19.10 25.24 -9.07
C GLY A 468 19.56 24.62 -10.39
N THR A 469 20.85 24.48 -10.58
CA THR A 469 21.44 23.82 -11.75
C THR A 469 21.70 22.35 -11.41
N ILE A 470 21.15 21.45 -12.23
CA ILE A 470 21.43 20.03 -12.15
C ILE A 470 22.42 19.67 -13.26
N VAL A 471 23.48 18.96 -12.92
CA VAL A 471 24.43 18.44 -13.89
C VAL A 471 24.50 16.93 -13.73
N ARG A 472 24.17 16.20 -14.79
CA ARG A 472 24.42 14.76 -14.90
C ARG A 472 25.49 14.54 -15.93
N ALA A 473 26.50 13.73 -15.63
CA ALA A 473 27.60 13.53 -16.55
C ALA A 473 28.07 12.08 -16.59
N ILE A 474 28.61 11.68 -17.77
CA ILE A 474 29.30 10.42 -18.02
C ILE A 474 30.63 10.71 -18.77
N ALA A 475 31.58 9.82 -18.60
CA ALA A 475 32.72 9.70 -19.53
C ALA A 475 32.40 8.58 -20.54
N HIS A 476 32.76 8.76 -21.79
CA HIS A 476 32.57 7.77 -22.85
C HIS A 476 33.73 7.80 -23.86
N LYS A 477 34.16 6.61 -24.23
CA LYS A 477 35.18 6.38 -25.27
C LYS A 477 34.59 5.40 -26.28
N GLU A 478 34.87 5.63 -27.57
CA GLU A 478 34.36 4.76 -28.62
C GLU A 478 34.83 3.31 -28.42
N GLY A 479 33.89 2.38 -28.43
CA GLY A 479 34.12 0.96 -28.20
C GLY A 479 34.14 0.54 -26.72
N PHE A 480 33.90 1.47 -25.75
CA PHE A 480 33.79 1.17 -24.33
C PHE A 480 32.37 1.43 -23.82
N LEU A 481 31.97 0.77 -22.72
CA LEU A 481 30.76 1.12 -21.99
C LEU A 481 30.89 2.56 -21.46
N PRO A 482 29.84 3.37 -21.46
CA PRO A 482 29.83 4.63 -20.74
C PRO A 482 30.10 4.41 -19.26
N SER A 483 30.77 5.34 -18.64
CA SER A 483 30.91 5.34 -17.19
C SER A 483 29.55 5.37 -16.51
N PRO A 484 29.43 4.99 -15.21
CA PRO A 484 28.29 5.32 -14.39
C PRO A 484 27.96 6.82 -14.45
N VAL A 485 26.66 7.16 -14.37
CA VAL A 485 26.22 8.55 -14.35
C VAL A 485 26.51 9.15 -12.98
N VAL A 486 27.19 10.29 -12.95
CA VAL A 486 27.31 11.15 -11.77
C VAL A 486 26.27 12.26 -11.85
N THR A 487 25.49 12.45 -10.78
CA THR A 487 24.50 13.50 -10.65
C THR A 487 24.90 14.46 -9.53
N GLN A 488 24.91 15.77 -9.82
CA GLN A 488 25.17 16.82 -8.85
C GLN A 488 24.14 17.95 -8.99
N SER A 489 23.64 18.43 -7.85
CA SER A 489 22.67 19.55 -7.76
C SER A 489 23.30 20.76 -7.09
N PHE A 490 23.26 21.90 -7.76
CA PHE A 490 23.87 23.15 -7.30
C PHE A 490 22.81 24.23 -7.09
N TYR A 491 22.67 24.67 -5.85
CA TYR A 491 21.76 25.75 -5.45
C TYR A 491 22.58 26.98 -5.09
N VAL A 492 22.52 28.02 -5.94
CA VAL A 492 23.36 29.22 -5.79
C VAL A 492 22.52 30.41 -5.41
N GLY A 493 22.93 31.13 -4.35
CA GLY A 493 22.27 32.34 -3.91
C GLY A 493 22.77 32.81 -2.56
N LYS A 494 22.86 34.12 -2.36
CA LYS A 494 23.36 34.75 -1.12
C LYS A 494 22.47 34.36 0.06
N GLY A 495 23.06 33.73 1.06
CA GLY A 495 22.39 33.27 2.27
C GLY A 495 21.54 32.01 2.10
N LEU A 496 21.58 31.35 0.92
CA LEU A 496 20.73 30.20 0.62
C LEU A 496 21.07 28.97 1.46
N ASN A 497 22.33 28.79 1.84
CA ASN A 497 22.79 27.71 2.73
C ASN A 497 22.19 27.76 4.15
N ASN A 498 21.59 28.88 4.56
CA ASN A 498 20.86 29.06 5.81
C ASN A 498 19.38 29.42 5.62
N TYR A 499 18.91 29.46 4.36
CA TYR A 499 17.53 29.87 4.06
C TYR A 499 16.52 28.80 4.44
N TYR A 500 16.83 27.54 4.13
CA TYR A 500 15.95 26.43 4.47
C TYR A 500 16.27 25.89 5.86
N SER A 501 15.38 26.18 6.81
CA SER A 501 15.43 25.60 8.17
C SER A 501 14.98 24.14 8.25
N LEU A 502 14.67 23.53 7.10
CA LEU A 502 14.24 22.15 6.91
C LEU A 502 15.23 21.40 6.02
N PRO A 503 15.31 20.07 6.11
CA PRO A 503 16.00 19.28 5.12
C PRO A 503 15.51 19.56 3.70
N VAL A 504 16.40 19.47 2.72
CA VAL A 504 16.08 19.64 1.30
C VAL A 504 16.24 18.30 0.60
N VAL A 505 15.21 17.92 -0.15
CA VAL A 505 15.21 16.72 -1.01
C VAL A 505 15.27 17.16 -2.47
N SER A 506 16.29 16.71 -3.19
CA SER A 506 16.46 16.92 -4.62
C SER A 506 16.20 15.62 -5.37
N VAL A 507 15.22 15.62 -6.27
CA VAL A 507 14.86 14.49 -7.13
C VAL A 507 15.23 14.82 -8.55
N VAL A 508 16.12 14.03 -9.13
CA VAL A 508 16.61 14.24 -10.49
C VAL A 508 16.25 13.04 -11.36
N THR A 509 15.49 13.27 -12.41
CA THR A 509 15.07 12.23 -13.35
C THR A 509 14.79 12.84 -14.72
N ALA A 510 14.82 12.05 -15.78
CA ALA A 510 14.44 12.53 -17.10
C ALA A 510 13.02 13.13 -17.09
N GLU A 511 12.83 14.31 -17.69
CA GLU A 511 11.50 14.95 -17.76
C GLU A 511 10.39 14.02 -18.28
N PRO A 512 10.62 13.18 -19.34
CA PRO A 512 9.64 12.23 -19.83
C PRO A 512 9.17 11.23 -18.75
N ASN A 513 10.01 10.82 -17.81
CA ASN A 513 9.62 9.93 -16.72
C ASN A 513 8.45 10.48 -15.90
N LEU A 514 8.36 11.80 -15.78
CA LEU A 514 7.32 12.50 -15.04
C LEU A 514 6.19 13.01 -15.94
N PHE A 515 6.51 13.59 -17.09
CA PHE A 515 5.61 14.47 -17.81
C PHE A 515 5.22 14.01 -19.22
N ASP A 516 5.85 12.96 -19.77
CA ASP A 516 5.49 12.43 -21.09
C ASP A 516 4.01 11.97 -21.11
N TYR A 517 3.31 12.28 -22.20
CA TYR A 517 1.89 11.98 -22.37
C TYR A 517 1.58 10.48 -22.26
N ASP A 518 2.44 9.61 -22.80
CA ASP A 518 2.21 8.17 -22.81
C ASP A 518 2.69 7.50 -21.51
N SER A 519 3.88 7.86 -21.04
CA SER A 519 4.61 7.13 -19.99
C SER A 519 4.89 7.92 -18.72
N GLY A 520 4.61 9.24 -18.71
CA GLY A 520 4.90 10.11 -17.56
C GLY A 520 4.02 9.78 -16.37
N ILE A 521 4.63 9.54 -15.21
CA ILE A 521 3.90 9.12 -14.00
C ILE A 521 3.24 10.26 -13.24
N TYR A 522 3.50 11.52 -13.62
CA TYR A 522 3.04 12.70 -12.88
C TYR A 522 1.89 13.46 -13.56
N VAL A 523 1.48 13.04 -14.75
CA VAL A 523 0.42 13.65 -15.57
C VAL A 523 -0.81 12.75 -15.69
N ALA A 524 -1.93 13.31 -16.18
CA ALA A 524 -3.12 12.51 -16.48
C ALA A 524 -2.90 11.61 -17.70
N GLY A 525 -2.25 12.13 -18.73
CA GLY A 525 -1.71 11.40 -19.88
C GLY A 525 -2.75 10.65 -20.73
N ARG A 526 -2.25 9.67 -21.50
CA ARG A 526 -3.07 8.90 -22.45
C ARG A 526 -4.17 8.08 -21.80
N HIS A 527 -3.93 7.58 -20.55
CA HIS A 527 -4.92 6.76 -19.86
C HIS A 527 -6.19 7.55 -19.56
N PHE A 528 -6.07 8.84 -19.22
CA PHE A 528 -7.23 9.70 -19.02
C PHE A 528 -7.96 10.00 -20.32
N ASP A 529 -7.25 10.33 -21.40
CA ASP A 529 -7.87 10.57 -22.70
C ASP A 529 -8.58 9.33 -23.25
N LYS A 530 -7.98 8.14 -23.08
CA LYS A 530 -8.61 6.87 -23.44
C LYS A 530 -9.86 6.63 -22.61
N TRP A 531 -9.76 6.73 -21.28
CA TRP A 531 -10.92 6.56 -20.39
C TRP A 531 -12.05 7.52 -20.75
N ARG A 532 -11.77 8.79 -21.04
CA ARG A 532 -12.79 9.76 -21.45
C ARG A 532 -13.45 9.43 -22.78
N LYS A 533 -12.68 8.92 -23.75
CA LYS A 533 -13.24 8.45 -25.05
C LYS A 533 -14.17 7.26 -24.85
N ASP A 534 -13.78 6.33 -23.99
CA ASP A 534 -14.55 5.13 -23.71
C ASP A 534 -15.79 5.44 -22.81
N ASN A 535 -15.74 6.50 -22.00
CA ASN A 535 -16.77 6.93 -21.04
C ASN A 535 -17.16 8.43 -21.25
N PRO A 536 -17.76 8.81 -22.39
CA PRO A 536 -17.95 10.22 -22.75
C PRO A 536 -18.86 10.99 -21.79
N ASP A 537 -19.86 10.32 -21.19
CA ASP A 537 -20.86 10.93 -20.31
C ASP A 537 -20.57 10.71 -18.79
N ALA A 538 -19.57 9.92 -18.45
CA ALA A 538 -19.22 9.65 -17.06
C ALA A 538 -18.70 10.91 -16.34
N GLN A 539 -19.08 11.06 -15.07
CA GLN A 539 -18.53 12.11 -14.22
C GLN A 539 -17.08 11.78 -13.84
N VAL A 540 -16.17 12.73 -14.04
CA VAL A 540 -14.76 12.56 -13.67
C VAL A 540 -14.61 12.52 -12.16
N GLN A 541 -13.97 11.47 -11.66
CA GLN A 541 -13.68 11.22 -10.24
C GLN A 541 -12.17 11.21 -9.98
N SER A 542 -11.78 11.26 -8.71
CA SER A 542 -10.37 11.20 -8.31
C SER A 542 -9.67 9.91 -8.76
N PHE A 543 -10.42 8.82 -8.89
CA PHE A 543 -9.94 7.51 -9.31
C PHE A 543 -10.15 7.21 -10.80
N SER A 544 -10.74 8.12 -11.59
CA SER A 544 -10.81 7.98 -13.04
C SER A 544 -9.43 7.67 -13.62
N ALA A 545 -9.37 6.79 -14.63
CA ALA A 545 -8.09 6.32 -15.14
C ALA A 545 -7.22 7.51 -15.59
N ALA A 546 -5.96 7.51 -15.14
CA ALA A 546 -4.95 8.49 -15.50
C ALA A 546 -3.58 7.84 -15.35
N ASN A 547 -2.54 8.37 -16.00
CA ASN A 547 -1.18 7.84 -15.84
C ASN A 547 -0.76 7.83 -14.36
N TYR A 548 -1.00 8.91 -13.61
CA TYR A 548 -0.65 8.99 -12.19
C TYR A 548 -1.47 8.05 -11.29
N ASN A 549 -2.60 7.49 -11.76
CA ASN A 549 -3.39 6.49 -11.04
C ASN A 549 -2.90 5.06 -11.26
N GLN A 550 -2.03 4.85 -12.25
CA GLN A 550 -1.46 3.55 -12.55
C GLN A 550 -0.59 3.05 -11.39
N ARG A 551 -0.54 1.74 -11.22
CA ARG A 551 0.17 1.05 -10.15
C ARG A 551 1.05 -0.03 -10.77
N GLY A 552 1.83 -0.70 -9.97
CA GLY A 552 2.70 -1.76 -10.44
C GLY A 552 4.14 -1.29 -10.68
N ARG A 553 5.00 -2.24 -11.00
CA ARG A 553 6.42 -1.98 -11.20
C ARG A 553 6.72 -1.28 -12.52
N GLU A 554 5.92 -1.50 -13.52
CA GLU A 554 5.96 -0.86 -14.84
C GLU A 554 5.79 0.67 -14.76
N TRP A 555 5.19 1.17 -13.66
CA TRP A 555 5.03 2.60 -13.36
C TRP A 555 6.06 3.12 -12.35
N GLU A 556 7.16 2.40 -12.14
CA GLU A 556 8.34 2.88 -11.42
C GLU A 556 9.33 3.51 -12.38
N ARG A 557 9.85 4.67 -12.03
CA ARG A 557 10.84 5.41 -12.83
C ARG A 557 12.13 5.52 -12.04
N THR A 558 13.27 5.47 -12.74
CA THR A 558 14.58 5.72 -12.13
C THR A 558 14.73 7.20 -11.83
N ALA A 559 15.16 7.53 -10.63
CA ALA A 559 15.51 8.88 -10.22
C ALA A 559 16.76 8.88 -9.34
N ASN A 560 17.56 9.91 -9.45
CA ASN A 560 18.60 10.19 -8.48
C ASN A 560 17.99 10.97 -7.32
N LEU A 561 18.26 10.54 -6.10
CA LEU A 561 17.79 11.14 -4.87
C LEU A 561 18.96 11.73 -4.10
N GLU A 562 18.88 13.00 -3.80
CA GLU A 562 19.79 13.67 -2.89
C GLU A 562 19.01 14.22 -1.71
N ILE A 563 19.54 14.05 -0.49
CA ILE A 563 18.95 14.62 0.73
C ILE A 563 20.05 15.46 1.41
N PHE A 564 19.73 16.71 1.67
CA PHE A 564 20.55 17.64 2.42
C PHE A 564 19.92 17.88 3.80
N ASP A 565 20.73 17.96 4.83
CA ASP A 565 20.27 18.37 6.14
C ASP A 565 19.93 19.88 6.16
N ARG A 566 19.44 20.35 7.31
CA ARG A 566 19.10 21.78 7.50
C ARG A 566 20.31 22.72 7.47
N GLU A 567 21.52 22.21 7.60
CA GLU A 567 22.80 22.92 7.45
C GLU A 567 23.33 22.88 6.01
N GLY A 568 22.59 22.25 5.10
CA GLY A 568 22.93 22.12 3.67
C GLY A 568 23.98 21.06 3.37
N ARG A 569 24.31 20.17 4.31
CA ARG A 569 25.26 19.06 4.09
C ARG A 569 24.56 17.91 3.39
N LEU A 570 25.17 17.37 2.35
CA LEU A 570 24.68 16.21 1.65
C LEU A 570 24.72 14.96 2.56
N LEU A 571 23.57 14.35 2.81
CA LEU A 571 23.43 13.13 3.61
C LEU A 571 23.45 11.88 2.73
N ILE A 572 22.81 11.93 1.57
CA ILE A 572 22.75 10.82 0.62
C ILE A 572 22.66 11.36 -0.81
N ASN A 573 23.31 10.66 -1.75
CA ASN A 573 23.18 10.84 -3.19
C ASN A 573 23.14 9.44 -3.80
N GLN A 574 21.95 8.98 -4.22
CA GLN A 574 21.72 7.59 -4.57
C GLN A 574 20.65 7.44 -5.65
N LEU A 575 20.83 6.49 -6.57
CA LEU A 575 19.77 6.08 -7.49
C LEU A 575 18.65 5.35 -6.75
N SER A 576 17.42 5.56 -7.19
CA SER A 576 16.23 4.99 -6.58
C SER A 576 15.09 4.78 -7.58
N GLY A 577 14.17 3.89 -7.26
CA GLY A 577 12.88 3.82 -7.92
C GLY A 577 11.92 4.88 -7.39
N LEU A 578 11.23 5.55 -8.28
CA LEU A 578 10.27 6.62 -8.00
C LEU A 578 8.88 6.24 -8.48
N ARG A 579 7.86 6.35 -7.61
CA ARG A 579 6.44 6.22 -7.97
C ARG A 579 5.60 7.32 -7.35
N VAL A 580 4.45 7.62 -7.95
CA VAL A 580 3.41 8.43 -7.31
C VAL A 580 2.75 7.63 -6.18
N HIS A 581 2.53 8.29 -5.03
CA HIS A 581 1.90 7.71 -3.84
C HIS A 581 0.52 8.32 -3.57
N GLY A 582 -0.34 7.57 -2.86
CA GLY A 582 -1.66 7.99 -2.40
C GLY A 582 -2.81 7.23 -3.09
N GLY A 583 -4.02 7.58 -2.68
CA GLY A 583 -5.29 7.19 -3.26
C GLY A 583 -5.89 8.34 -4.09
N ALA A 584 -7.02 8.88 -3.64
CA ALA A 584 -7.70 10.04 -4.25
C ALA A 584 -6.79 11.28 -4.40
N THR A 585 -5.86 11.48 -3.48
CA THR A 585 -4.94 12.64 -3.47
C THR A 585 -3.92 12.66 -4.62
N ARG A 586 -3.83 11.62 -5.44
CA ARG A 586 -3.01 11.61 -6.66
C ARG A 586 -3.45 12.63 -7.71
N ILE A 587 -4.69 13.09 -7.62
CA ILE A 587 -5.26 14.11 -8.51
C ILE A 587 -4.66 15.50 -8.29
N HIS A 588 -4.08 15.78 -7.10
CA HIS A 588 -3.52 17.11 -6.79
C HIS A 588 -2.33 17.47 -7.69
N GLY A 589 -2.13 18.75 -7.92
CA GLY A 589 -1.00 19.24 -8.72
C GLY A 589 0.35 18.84 -8.16
N ASN A 590 0.54 19.00 -6.85
CA ASN A 590 1.70 18.50 -6.11
C ASN A 590 1.39 17.12 -5.51
N LYS A 591 1.90 16.07 -6.14
CA LYS A 591 1.63 14.68 -5.76
C LYS A 591 2.63 14.15 -4.75
N SER A 592 2.17 13.30 -3.84
CA SER A 592 3.07 12.51 -2.98
C SER A 592 3.89 11.53 -3.81
N LEU A 593 5.12 11.33 -3.41
CA LEU A 593 6.10 10.46 -4.07
C LEU A 593 6.55 9.34 -3.14
N ARG A 594 6.91 8.19 -3.69
CA ARG A 594 7.48 7.06 -2.96
C ARG A 594 8.79 6.64 -3.59
N PHE A 595 9.79 6.46 -2.74
CA PHE A 595 11.13 6.03 -3.13
C PHE A 595 11.37 4.59 -2.72
N TYR A 596 12.12 3.88 -3.56
CA TYR A 596 12.51 2.49 -3.38
C TYR A 596 14.02 2.34 -3.55
N ALA A 597 14.70 1.88 -2.52
CA ALA A 597 16.03 1.34 -2.66
C ALA A 597 15.93 -0.11 -3.16
N ARG A 598 16.69 -0.42 -4.20
CA ARG A 598 16.74 -1.75 -4.80
C ARG A 598 18.11 -2.00 -5.40
N GLU A 599 18.54 -3.24 -5.38
CA GLU A 599 19.80 -3.68 -5.99
C GLU A 599 19.97 -3.21 -7.45
N GLU A 600 18.88 -3.13 -8.22
CA GLU A 600 18.88 -2.63 -9.59
C GLU A 600 19.27 -1.15 -9.72
N TYR A 601 19.15 -0.40 -8.63
CA TYR A 601 19.61 0.99 -8.51
C TYR A 601 20.96 1.08 -7.80
N LYS A 602 21.72 -0.01 -7.72
CA LYS A 602 23.02 -0.18 -7.09
C LYS A 602 22.95 -0.45 -5.59
N ASP A 603 22.12 0.27 -4.86
CA ASP A 603 21.98 0.13 -3.41
C ASP A 603 20.55 -0.29 -3.06
N ASP A 604 20.42 -1.36 -2.30
CA ASP A 604 19.13 -1.94 -1.94
C ASP A 604 18.55 -1.37 -0.63
N ILE A 605 19.24 -0.38 -0.04
CA ILE A 605 18.89 0.31 1.20
C ILE A 605 19.29 1.78 1.15
N PHE A 606 18.50 2.67 1.71
CA PHE A 606 18.88 4.06 2.00
C PHE A 606 19.54 4.10 3.37
N ASN A 607 20.84 4.39 3.42
CA ASN A 607 21.61 4.56 4.65
C ASN A 607 21.63 6.04 5.04
N VAL A 608 20.58 6.49 5.71
CA VAL A 608 20.42 7.90 6.08
C VAL A 608 19.48 8.06 7.27
N GLN A 609 19.84 8.89 8.24
CA GLN A 609 18.96 9.27 9.37
C GLN A 609 17.85 10.20 8.87
N LEU A 610 16.70 9.65 8.51
CA LEU A 610 15.55 10.43 8.04
C LEU A 610 14.75 11.09 9.17
N PHE A 611 14.67 10.43 10.32
CA PHE A 611 13.85 10.87 11.46
C PHE A 611 14.68 10.98 12.74
N GLN A 612 14.65 12.14 13.38
CA GLN A 612 15.33 12.35 14.68
C GLN A 612 14.66 11.58 15.84
N THR A 613 13.45 11.09 15.62
CA THR A 613 12.65 10.37 16.63
C THR A 613 12.82 8.85 16.55
N LYS A 614 13.65 8.35 15.66
CA LYS A 614 13.92 6.91 15.47
C LYS A 614 15.40 6.62 15.54
N ASP A 615 15.73 5.43 16.01
CA ASP A 615 17.13 4.96 16.10
C ASP A 615 17.64 4.38 14.77
N THR A 616 16.73 4.00 13.86
CA THR A 616 17.11 3.43 12.56
C THR A 616 17.57 4.50 11.57
N ASP A 617 18.66 4.21 10.86
CA ASP A 617 19.18 4.97 9.72
C ASP A 617 19.09 4.19 8.39
N GLN A 618 18.35 3.07 8.38
CA GLN A 618 18.22 2.19 7.22
C GLN A 618 16.77 2.06 6.77
N PHE A 619 16.53 2.31 5.49
CA PHE A 619 15.18 2.26 4.90
C PHE A 619 15.19 1.58 3.54
N LYS A 620 14.32 0.60 3.31
CA LYS A 620 14.05 0.03 1.97
C LYS A 620 13.22 0.98 1.11
N ARG A 621 12.38 1.78 1.75
CA ARG A 621 11.47 2.74 1.10
C ARG A 621 10.94 3.77 2.09
N PHE A 622 10.61 4.93 1.58
CA PHE A 622 9.95 6.00 2.32
C PHE A 622 9.05 6.84 1.40
N ILE A 623 8.30 7.76 1.97
CA ILE A 623 7.34 8.59 1.25
C ILE A 623 7.71 10.07 1.44
N LEU A 624 7.60 10.86 0.37
CA LEU A 624 7.42 12.31 0.45
C LEU A 624 5.92 12.62 0.29
N ARG A 625 5.25 12.94 1.40
CA ARG A 625 3.81 13.19 1.42
C ARG A 625 3.53 14.70 1.24
N ASN A 626 2.61 15.01 0.33
CA ASN A 626 2.14 16.38 0.05
C ASN A 626 1.15 16.91 1.09
N SER A 627 0.96 16.21 2.22
CA SER A 627 0.00 16.44 3.31
C SER A 627 -1.41 15.91 3.07
N GLY A 628 -1.62 15.07 2.04
CA GLY A 628 -2.90 14.39 1.81
C GLY A 628 -4.05 15.39 1.57
N ASN A 629 -5.16 15.22 2.29
CA ASN A 629 -6.33 16.10 2.18
C ASN A 629 -6.08 17.49 2.79
N ASP A 630 -5.14 17.62 3.73
CA ASP A 630 -4.71 18.88 4.36
C ASP A 630 -3.79 19.74 3.46
N PHE A 631 -3.59 19.36 2.18
CA PHE A 631 -2.62 20.00 1.27
C PHE A 631 -2.85 21.50 1.04
N LYS A 632 -4.10 21.97 1.13
CA LYS A 632 -4.51 23.37 0.96
C LYS A 632 -4.84 24.08 2.28
N LEU A 633 -4.66 23.44 3.44
CA LEU A 633 -5.03 23.96 4.74
C LEU A 633 -3.79 24.23 5.60
N THR A 634 -3.48 23.35 6.55
CA THR A 634 -2.37 23.54 7.48
C THR A 634 -1.07 22.89 7.04
N ARG A 635 -1.12 21.80 6.27
CA ARG A 635 -0.03 20.97 5.76
C ARG A 635 0.70 20.14 6.82
N PHE A 636 0.23 20.14 8.07
CA PHE A 636 0.81 19.35 9.15
C PHE A 636 -0.21 18.66 10.07
N ARG A 637 -1.48 18.64 9.70
CA ARG A 637 -2.58 18.05 10.49
C ARG A 637 -2.33 16.58 10.82
N ASP A 638 -2.12 15.74 9.83
CA ASP A 638 -1.79 14.32 10.03
C ASP A 638 -0.45 14.15 10.78
N VAL A 639 0.55 14.97 10.48
CA VAL A 639 1.85 14.96 11.16
C VAL A 639 1.70 15.24 12.66
N LEU A 640 0.88 16.23 13.03
CA LEU A 640 0.58 16.57 14.42
C LEU A 640 -0.04 15.38 15.16
N MET A 641 -1.08 14.77 14.57
CA MET A 641 -1.81 13.67 15.21
C MET A 641 -0.93 12.43 15.42
N GLN A 642 -0.09 12.10 14.46
CA GLN A 642 0.89 11.02 14.57
C GLN A 642 1.94 11.34 15.68
N ASP A 643 2.43 12.59 15.75
CA ASP A 643 3.43 13.01 16.73
C ASP A 643 2.87 13.05 18.17
N LEU A 644 1.59 13.34 18.35
CA LEU A 644 0.95 13.34 19.66
C LEU A 644 0.96 11.95 20.33
N VAL A 645 0.91 10.88 19.56
CA VAL A 645 0.84 9.50 20.07
C VAL A 645 2.15 8.72 19.96
N ARG A 646 3.24 9.37 19.56
CA ARG A 646 4.53 8.72 19.28
C ARG A 646 5.14 7.96 20.46
N ASP A 647 4.81 8.39 21.69
CA ASP A 647 5.34 7.79 22.91
C ASP A 647 4.42 6.67 23.46
N LEU A 648 3.33 6.35 22.77
CA LEU A 648 2.44 5.23 23.08
C LEU A 648 2.96 3.93 22.45
N ALA A 649 2.58 2.78 23.03
CA ALA A 649 2.77 1.47 22.42
C ALA A 649 1.79 1.30 21.24
N LEU A 650 2.03 2.07 20.16
CA LEU A 650 1.18 2.16 18.99
C LEU A 650 2.06 2.45 17.77
N ASP A 651 1.91 1.64 16.71
CA ASP A 651 2.58 1.88 15.44
C ASP A 651 2.01 3.13 14.77
N GLN A 652 2.88 4.09 14.50
CA GLN A 652 2.55 5.36 13.87
C GLN A 652 3.64 5.77 12.86
N GLN A 653 3.34 6.71 11.97
CA GLN A 653 4.31 7.20 10.98
C GLN A 653 5.18 8.31 11.56
N ALA A 654 6.48 8.10 11.65
CA ALA A 654 7.40 9.21 11.87
C ALA A 654 7.35 10.22 10.72
N SER A 655 7.68 11.45 11.00
CA SER A 655 7.64 12.53 10.02
C SER A 655 8.79 13.50 10.17
N GLN A 656 9.25 14.02 9.02
CA GLN A 656 10.19 15.13 8.94
C GLN A 656 9.73 16.08 7.83
N PRO A 657 9.26 17.29 8.14
CA PRO A 657 9.00 18.31 7.12
C PRO A 657 10.26 18.58 6.30
N ALA A 658 10.10 18.75 4.99
CA ALA A 658 11.20 18.94 4.04
C ALA A 658 10.78 19.85 2.88
N VAL A 659 11.77 20.44 2.23
CA VAL A 659 11.62 21.16 0.95
C VAL A 659 11.95 20.21 -0.18
N LEU A 660 11.12 20.18 -1.21
CA LEU A 660 11.33 19.36 -2.41
C LEU A 660 11.77 20.22 -3.59
N PHE A 661 12.79 19.75 -4.30
CA PHE A 661 13.14 20.20 -5.66
C PHE A 661 13.01 19.02 -6.63
N ILE A 662 12.48 19.26 -7.82
CA ILE A 662 12.45 18.32 -8.94
C ILE A 662 13.23 18.90 -10.10
N ASN A 663 14.26 18.22 -10.57
CA ASN A 663 15.17 18.65 -11.61
C ASN A 663 15.68 20.10 -11.36
N GLY A 664 16.05 20.39 -10.12
CA GLY A 664 16.53 21.70 -9.70
C GLY A 664 15.44 22.74 -9.45
N VAL A 665 14.18 22.50 -9.81
CA VAL A 665 13.08 23.46 -9.66
C VAL A 665 12.42 23.29 -8.29
N TYR A 666 12.23 24.37 -7.54
CA TYR A 666 11.49 24.35 -6.28
C TYR A 666 10.08 23.77 -6.48
N TRP A 667 9.78 22.70 -5.75
CA TRP A 667 8.51 21.99 -5.89
C TRP A 667 7.58 22.14 -4.69
N GLY A 668 8.07 22.69 -3.57
CA GLY A 668 7.27 23.04 -2.41
C GLY A 668 7.61 22.29 -1.14
N LEU A 669 6.75 22.48 -0.13
CA LEU A 669 6.86 21.83 1.17
C LEU A 669 6.24 20.44 1.13
N PHE A 670 6.92 19.45 1.70
CA PHE A 670 6.51 18.06 1.82
C PHE A 670 6.85 17.53 3.21
N ASN A 671 6.38 16.32 3.53
CA ASN A 671 6.77 15.59 4.73
C ASN A 671 7.41 14.27 4.32
N ILE A 672 8.68 14.04 4.72
CA ILE A 672 9.27 12.71 4.68
C ILE A 672 8.51 11.85 5.69
N ARG A 673 8.04 10.67 5.30
CA ARG A 673 7.24 9.78 6.13
C ARG A 673 7.72 8.34 6.01
N ASP A 674 7.59 7.58 7.08
CA ASP A 674 7.69 6.13 7.02
C ASP A 674 6.71 5.54 6.01
N ARG A 675 7.10 4.42 5.45
CA ARG A 675 6.17 3.55 4.72
C ARG A 675 5.86 2.34 5.60
N GLN A 676 4.69 2.36 6.25
CA GLN A 676 4.21 1.24 7.08
C GLN A 676 3.91 0.03 6.19
N ASP A 677 4.82 -0.92 6.20
CA ASP A 677 4.77 -2.20 5.50
C ASP A 677 5.68 -3.20 6.21
N ARG A 678 5.89 -4.40 5.64
CA ARG A 678 6.72 -5.45 6.24
C ARG A 678 8.14 -4.98 6.63
N TYR A 679 8.74 -4.06 5.88
CA TYR A 679 10.11 -3.57 6.17
C TYR A 679 10.11 -2.54 7.30
N TYR A 680 9.07 -1.70 7.38
CA TYR A 680 8.85 -0.82 8.55
C TYR A 680 8.80 -1.66 9.83
N LEU A 681 7.96 -2.71 9.85
CA LEU A 681 7.82 -3.60 10.99
C LEU A 681 9.13 -4.32 11.35
N HIS A 682 9.91 -4.69 10.32
CA HIS A 682 11.24 -5.26 10.53
C HIS A 682 12.20 -4.28 11.22
N TYR A 683 12.30 -3.05 10.72
CA TYR A 683 13.23 -2.06 11.28
C TYR A 683 12.78 -1.54 12.65
N GLU A 684 11.47 -1.42 12.87
CA GLU A 684 10.93 -0.91 14.13
C GLU A 684 10.97 -1.96 15.25
N HIS A 685 10.63 -3.20 14.95
CA HIS A 685 10.43 -4.25 15.94
C HIS A 685 11.38 -5.44 15.81
N GLY A 686 12.22 -5.52 14.79
CA GLY A 686 13.13 -6.64 14.58
C GLY A 686 12.45 -7.94 14.14
N VAL A 687 11.20 -7.89 13.68
CA VAL A 687 10.44 -9.06 13.22
C VAL A 687 10.87 -9.51 11.82
N ASP A 688 10.71 -10.79 11.50
CA ASP A 688 10.95 -11.30 10.15
C ASP A 688 9.92 -10.71 9.16
N PRO A 689 10.34 -9.93 8.14
CA PRO A 689 9.45 -9.27 7.21
C PRO A 689 8.68 -10.22 6.29
N TYR A 690 9.06 -11.51 6.25
CA TYR A 690 8.39 -12.53 5.43
C TYR A 690 7.48 -13.46 6.26
N ASN A 691 7.41 -13.27 7.57
CA ASN A 691 6.60 -14.07 8.48
C ASN A 691 5.53 -13.21 9.19
N LEU A 692 4.82 -12.40 8.44
CA LEU A 692 3.82 -11.45 8.94
C LEU A 692 2.44 -11.70 8.32
N ASP A 693 1.40 -11.41 9.08
CA ASP A 693 0.08 -11.09 8.56
C ASP A 693 -0.13 -9.58 8.67
N ILE A 694 -0.52 -8.95 7.55
CA ILE A 694 -0.86 -7.51 7.50
C ILE A 694 -2.18 -7.37 6.76
N LEU A 695 -3.17 -6.81 7.43
CA LEU A 695 -4.51 -6.55 6.89
C LEU A 695 -4.74 -5.05 6.77
N SER A 696 -5.59 -4.67 5.81
CA SER A 696 -5.95 -3.28 5.56
C SER A 696 -7.41 -3.15 5.17
N SER A 697 -8.16 -2.27 5.82
CA SER A 697 -9.46 -1.84 5.32
C SER A 697 -9.31 -0.63 4.40
N GLY A 698 -10.02 -0.66 3.30
CA GLY A 698 -10.00 0.43 2.33
C GLY A 698 -11.23 0.45 1.43
N ALA A 699 -11.44 1.60 0.80
CA ALA A 699 -12.53 1.80 -0.13
C ALA A 699 -12.39 0.88 -1.36
N TYR A 700 -13.45 0.15 -1.66
CA TYR A 700 -13.60 -0.62 -2.89
C TYR A 700 -14.39 0.22 -3.90
N HIS A 701 -13.87 0.32 -5.12
CA HIS A 701 -14.43 1.18 -6.16
C HIS A 701 -14.96 0.35 -7.31
N ASP A 702 -16.04 0.80 -7.95
CA ASP A 702 -16.50 0.26 -9.23
C ASP A 702 -15.59 0.67 -10.41
N GLU A 703 -15.95 0.27 -11.63
CA GLU A 703 -15.19 0.59 -12.84
C GLU A 703 -15.20 2.11 -13.16
N GLU A 704 -16.18 2.84 -12.63
CA GLU A 704 -16.30 4.29 -12.77
C GLU A 704 -15.49 5.05 -11.72
N GLY A 705 -14.95 4.36 -10.72
CA GLY A 705 -14.16 4.91 -9.62
C GLY A 705 -15.02 5.44 -8.47
N VAL A 706 -16.28 5.01 -8.37
CA VAL A 706 -17.18 5.34 -7.26
C VAL A 706 -16.96 4.32 -6.13
N VAL A 707 -16.86 4.81 -4.88
CA VAL A 707 -16.78 3.93 -3.71
C VAL A 707 -18.10 3.18 -3.54
N ILE A 708 -18.07 1.86 -3.64
CA ILE A 708 -19.24 0.98 -3.51
C ILE A 708 -19.25 0.17 -2.21
N ASP A 709 -18.08 0.00 -1.58
CA ASP A 709 -17.95 -0.74 -0.34
C ASP A 709 -16.60 -0.46 0.34
N TYR A 710 -16.44 -0.90 1.60
CA TYR A 710 -15.17 -0.91 2.33
C TYR A 710 -14.88 -2.34 2.75
N LYS A 711 -13.70 -2.85 2.36
CA LYS A 711 -13.33 -4.25 2.59
C LYS A 711 -11.99 -4.37 3.29
N MET A 712 -11.91 -5.34 4.22
CA MET A 712 -10.64 -5.80 4.75
C MET A 712 -9.93 -6.64 3.68
N THR A 713 -8.70 -6.30 3.37
CA THR A 713 -7.86 -6.97 2.37
C THR A 713 -6.55 -7.43 2.99
N VAL A 714 -6.04 -8.56 2.52
CA VAL A 714 -4.74 -9.08 2.92
C VAL A 714 -3.64 -8.38 2.11
N LYS A 715 -2.77 -7.62 2.80
CA LYS A 715 -1.55 -7.05 2.20
C LYS A 715 -0.39 -8.04 2.22
N GLU A 716 -0.24 -8.76 3.31
CA GLU A 716 0.79 -9.78 3.52
C GLU A 716 0.21 -10.93 4.34
N GLY A 717 0.65 -12.14 4.07
CA GLY A 717 0.21 -13.31 4.81
C GLY A 717 -1.22 -13.73 4.52
N ASP A 718 -2.01 -13.96 5.58
CA ASP A 718 -3.43 -14.31 5.49
C ASP A 718 -4.26 -13.67 6.64
N ASP A 719 -5.58 -13.83 6.59
CA ASP A 719 -6.50 -13.29 7.59
C ASP A 719 -7.12 -14.34 8.53
N LEU A 720 -6.71 -15.61 8.42
CA LEU A 720 -7.35 -16.70 9.19
C LEU A 720 -7.30 -16.50 10.69
N HIS A 721 -6.16 -16.04 11.22
CA HIS A 721 -6.05 -15.76 12.65
C HIS A 721 -6.96 -14.60 13.08
N TYR A 722 -7.17 -13.63 12.19
CA TYR A 722 -8.10 -12.52 12.41
C TYR A 722 -9.56 -12.99 12.38
N GLN A 723 -9.93 -13.85 11.42
CA GLN A 723 -11.26 -14.44 11.34
C GLN A 723 -11.57 -15.30 12.58
N ASN A 724 -10.61 -16.08 13.08
CA ASN A 724 -10.76 -16.85 14.33
C ASN A 724 -10.99 -15.92 15.53
N MET A 725 -10.33 -14.78 15.58
CA MET A 725 -10.56 -13.76 16.62
C MET A 725 -11.96 -13.18 16.52
N LEU A 726 -12.44 -12.85 15.32
CA LEU A 726 -13.79 -12.36 15.11
C LEU A 726 -14.85 -13.41 15.48
N ALA A 727 -14.63 -14.67 15.10
CA ALA A 727 -15.52 -15.79 15.46
C ALA A 727 -15.61 -15.95 16.98
N LEU A 728 -14.50 -15.84 17.72
CA LEU A 728 -14.54 -15.87 19.20
C LEU A 728 -15.45 -14.76 19.76
N ILE A 729 -15.35 -13.54 19.20
CA ILE A 729 -16.13 -12.38 19.63
C ILE A 729 -17.62 -12.53 19.28
N GLU A 730 -17.92 -13.10 18.12
CA GLU A 730 -19.30 -13.27 17.65
C GLU A 730 -20.01 -14.44 18.35
N GLU A 731 -19.30 -15.53 18.66
CA GLU A 731 -19.89 -16.78 19.16
C GLU A 731 -19.87 -16.91 20.69
N GLN A 732 -19.00 -16.14 21.37
CA GLN A 732 -18.78 -16.29 22.81
C GLN A 732 -19.16 -15.00 23.55
N ASP A 733 -19.60 -15.17 24.80
CA ASP A 733 -19.94 -14.06 25.69
C ASP A 733 -18.67 -13.43 26.29
N LEU A 734 -18.28 -12.25 25.80
CA LEU A 734 -17.11 -11.50 26.29
C LEU A 734 -17.26 -10.99 27.72
N SER A 735 -18.47 -10.96 28.31
CA SER A 735 -18.65 -10.67 29.74
C SER A 735 -18.05 -11.77 30.63
N ASN A 736 -17.83 -12.97 30.08
CA ASN A 736 -17.13 -14.06 30.75
C ASN A 736 -15.60 -13.78 30.80
N PRO A 737 -14.99 -13.63 32.00
CA PRO A 737 -13.57 -13.35 32.11
C PRO A 737 -12.65 -14.37 31.42
N ALA A 738 -13.05 -15.65 31.32
CA ALA A 738 -12.25 -16.67 30.66
C ALA A 738 -12.21 -16.47 29.13
N VAL A 739 -13.28 -16.04 28.52
CA VAL A 739 -13.35 -15.70 27.07
C VAL A 739 -12.51 -14.44 26.81
N TYR A 740 -12.62 -13.45 27.67
CA TYR A 740 -11.80 -12.24 27.56
C TYR A 740 -10.29 -12.53 27.69
N GLU A 741 -9.87 -13.44 28.58
CA GLU A 741 -8.46 -13.86 28.66
C GLU A 741 -8.01 -14.63 27.40
N GLN A 742 -8.89 -15.35 26.71
CA GLN A 742 -8.57 -15.93 25.41
C GLN A 742 -8.39 -14.85 24.33
N LEU A 743 -9.30 -13.84 24.30
CA LEU A 743 -9.19 -12.73 23.35
C LEU A 743 -7.87 -11.95 23.52
N LYS A 744 -7.40 -11.74 24.75
CA LYS A 744 -6.11 -11.11 25.05
C LYS A 744 -4.89 -11.86 24.50
N GLN A 745 -5.03 -13.17 24.20
CA GLN A 745 -3.98 -13.95 23.54
C GLN A 745 -3.99 -13.78 22.01
N LEU A 746 -5.12 -13.32 21.45
CA LEU A 746 -5.27 -13.11 19.99
C LEU A 746 -4.96 -11.67 19.59
N MET A 747 -5.26 -10.69 20.45
CA MET A 747 -5.04 -9.27 20.19
C MET A 747 -4.36 -8.56 21.36
N ASP A 748 -3.62 -7.52 21.05
CA ASP A 748 -3.01 -6.63 22.04
C ASP A 748 -4.05 -5.57 22.46
N VAL A 749 -4.73 -5.83 23.57
CA VAL A 749 -5.81 -4.97 24.08
C VAL A 749 -5.31 -3.58 24.45
N ASP A 750 -4.10 -3.45 24.99
CA ASP A 750 -3.54 -2.12 25.31
C ASP A 750 -3.27 -1.29 24.05
N ASN A 751 -2.74 -1.93 22.99
CA ASN A 751 -2.58 -1.29 21.68
C ASN A 751 -3.93 -0.86 21.11
N PHE A 752 -4.95 -1.73 21.14
CA PHE A 752 -6.30 -1.44 20.66
C PHE A 752 -6.95 -0.26 21.41
N ILE A 753 -6.82 -0.21 22.73
CA ILE A 753 -7.34 0.89 23.55
C ILE A 753 -6.64 2.20 23.18
N ASN A 754 -5.31 2.23 23.07
CA ASN A 754 -4.54 3.42 22.71
C ASN A 754 -4.92 3.92 21.31
N TYR A 755 -5.05 2.99 20.33
CA TYR A 755 -5.48 3.29 18.97
C TYR A 755 -6.88 3.91 18.94
N THR A 756 -7.85 3.27 19.61
CA THR A 756 -9.24 3.74 19.63
C THR A 756 -9.38 5.08 20.36
N ALA A 757 -8.69 5.26 21.50
CA ALA A 757 -8.67 6.52 22.24
C ALA A 757 -8.10 7.67 21.39
N ALA A 758 -7.04 7.42 20.62
CA ALA A 758 -6.46 8.40 19.71
C ALA A 758 -7.45 8.79 18.59
N GLN A 759 -8.06 7.84 17.93
CA GLN A 759 -9.05 8.07 16.87
C GLN A 759 -10.28 8.86 17.39
N LEU A 760 -10.73 8.55 18.61
CA LEU A 760 -11.84 9.29 19.27
C LEU A 760 -11.43 10.74 19.57
N TYR A 761 -10.23 10.98 20.09
CA TYR A 761 -9.75 12.33 20.36
C TYR A 761 -9.62 13.13 19.06
N PHE A 762 -9.00 12.55 18.04
CA PHE A 762 -8.78 13.21 16.75
C PHE A 762 -10.08 13.52 16.02
N PHE A 763 -11.15 12.84 16.33
CA PHE A 763 -12.40 12.87 15.55
C PHE A 763 -12.10 12.61 14.07
N ASN A 764 -11.65 11.40 13.74
CA ASN A 764 -11.37 11.02 12.38
C ASN A 764 -12.56 10.30 11.74
N PRO A 765 -13.43 10.96 10.97
CA PRO A 765 -14.67 10.38 10.44
C PRO A 765 -14.41 9.41 9.27
N ASP A 766 -13.20 9.35 8.73
CA ASP A 766 -12.80 8.38 7.70
C ASP A 766 -12.50 6.99 8.31
N TRP A 767 -12.58 6.86 9.61
CA TRP A 767 -12.40 5.64 10.39
C TRP A 767 -13.70 5.32 11.15
N PRO A 768 -14.08 4.01 11.38
CA PRO A 768 -13.26 2.79 11.27
C PRO A 768 -13.40 2.02 9.94
N HIS A 769 -14.22 2.44 9.01
CA HIS A 769 -14.49 1.71 7.77
C HIS A 769 -13.35 1.82 6.76
N ASN A 770 -12.59 2.91 6.78
CA ASN A 770 -11.42 3.16 5.94
C ASN A 770 -10.18 3.41 6.82
N ASN A 771 -8.99 3.35 6.25
CA ASN A 771 -7.72 3.66 6.94
C ASN A 771 -7.49 2.84 8.23
N LEU A 772 -7.85 1.57 8.20
CA LEU A 772 -7.66 0.61 9.29
C LEU A 772 -6.65 -0.44 8.87
N ASP A 773 -5.42 -0.33 9.36
CA ASP A 773 -4.37 -1.34 9.16
C ASP A 773 -4.07 -2.06 10.48
N LEU A 774 -3.83 -3.35 10.39
CA LEU A 774 -3.40 -4.18 11.51
C LEU A 774 -2.40 -5.24 11.08
N TRP A 775 -1.58 -5.69 12.03
CA TRP A 775 -0.54 -6.65 11.78
C TRP A 775 -0.27 -7.59 12.95
N ARG A 776 0.38 -8.72 12.67
CA ARG A 776 0.97 -9.62 13.67
C ARG A 776 2.16 -10.36 13.10
N LEU A 777 3.09 -10.79 13.94
CA LEU A 777 4.06 -11.84 13.61
C LEU A 777 3.31 -13.18 13.64
N ARG A 778 3.53 -14.03 12.65
CA ARG A 778 3.00 -15.40 12.66
C ARG A 778 3.71 -16.25 13.69
N THR A 779 2.97 -16.82 14.60
CA THR A 779 3.46 -17.74 15.63
C THR A 779 2.47 -18.89 15.79
N ASP A 780 2.96 -20.06 16.17
CA ASP A 780 2.09 -21.23 16.38
C ASP A 780 1.11 -21.03 17.55
N GLN A 781 1.51 -20.24 18.55
CA GLN A 781 0.71 -19.89 19.72
C GLN A 781 1.17 -18.55 20.32
N TYR A 782 0.33 -17.97 21.17
CA TYR A 782 0.67 -16.79 21.96
C TYR A 782 1.91 -17.03 22.84
N LYS A 783 2.83 -16.05 22.86
CA LYS A 783 4.09 -16.09 23.61
C LYS A 783 4.13 -14.96 24.64
N SER A 784 3.68 -15.21 25.85
CA SER A 784 3.53 -14.19 26.93
C SER A 784 4.79 -13.40 27.25
N ASP A 785 5.97 -14.02 27.12
CA ASP A 785 7.26 -13.43 27.50
C ASP A 785 8.04 -12.85 26.32
N ALA A 786 7.43 -12.82 25.12
CA ALA A 786 8.06 -12.28 23.94
C ALA A 786 8.08 -10.74 23.97
N PRO A 787 9.08 -10.08 23.36
CA PRO A 787 9.07 -8.64 23.17
C PRO A 787 7.82 -8.14 22.42
N TYR A 788 7.54 -6.84 22.50
CA TYR A 788 6.46 -6.21 21.73
C TYR A 788 6.57 -6.58 20.23
N GLY A 789 5.45 -6.98 19.64
CA GLY A 789 5.38 -7.42 18.24
C GLY A 789 5.79 -8.87 17.97
N HIS A 790 6.42 -9.59 18.94
CA HIS A 790 6.91 -10.97 18.75
C HIS A 790 5.99 -12.05 19.35
N ASP A 791 4.91 -11.67 20.00
CA ASP A 791 4.03 -12.53 20.77
C ASP A 791 2.90 -13.20 19.98
N GLY A 792 2.71 -12.80 18.71
CA GLY A 792 1.71 -13.38 17.81
C GLY A 792 0.33 -12.71 17.85
N ARG A 793 0.16 -11.62 18.60
CA ARG A 793 -1.10 -10.89 18.76
C ARG A 793 -1.29 -9.84 17.67
N TRP A 794 -2.55 -9.57 17.29
CA TRP A 794 -2.92 -8.47 16.42
C TRP A 794 -2.67 -7.11 17.07
N ARG A 795 -2.13 -6.16 16.26
CA ARG A 795 -1.88 -4.77 16.63
C ARG A 795 -2.36 -3.84 15.55
N TRP A 796 -2.90 -2.70 15.95
CA TRP A 796 -3.40 -1.65 15.07
C TRP A 796 -2.30 -0.65 14.74
N ILE A 797 -2.30 -0.18 13.49
CA ILE A 797 -1.36 0.80 12.96
C ILE A 797 -2.14 2.10 12.73
N LEU A 798 -1.65 3.22 13.30
CA LEU A 798 -2.22 4.53 13.05
C LEU A 798 -1.62 5.14 11.78
N TYR A 799 -2.47 5.46 10.82
CA TYR A 799 -2.07 6.18 9.60
C TYR A 799 -3.24 6.93 8.99
N ASP A 800 -2.95 7.90 8.10
CA ASP A 800 -3.91 8.64 7.27
C ASP A 800 -5.06 9.25 8.08
N VAL A 801 -4.71 10.04 9.11
CA VAL A 801 -5.66 10.69 10.03
C VAL A 801 -5.98 12.14 9.63
N ASP A 802 -5.69 12.56 8.40
CA ASP A 802 -5.75 13.96 7.96
C ASP A 802 -7.16 14.56 7.88
N PHE A 803 -8.22 13.76 8.04
CA PHE A 803 -9.60 14.20 8.22
C PHE A 803 -9.94 14.57 9.67
N GLY A 804 -9.06 14.33 10.62
CA GLY A 804 -9.26 14.70 12.02
C GLY A 804 -9.01 16.18 12.34
N PHE A 805 -9.08 16.55 13.62
CA PHE A 805 -8.76 17.88 14.16
C PHE A 805 -9.53 19.02 13.50
N ASP A 806 -10.85 18.84 13.36
CA ASP A 806 -11.74 19.81 12.72
C ASP A 806 -11.30 20.14 11.29
N PHE A 807 -11.00 19.10 10.51
CA PHE A 807 -10.92 19.23 9.05
C PHE A 807 -12.22 19.94 8.61
N PRO A 808 -12.21 20.84 7.61
CA PRO A 808 -13.32 21.76 7.37
C PRO A 808 -14.63 21.05 7.00
N TRP A 809 -15.25 20.50 8.02
CA TRP A 809 -16.63 20.06 8.03
C TRP A 809 -17.50 21.25 8.45
N GLU A 810 -18.75 21.29 8.02
CA GLU A 810 -19.66 22.31 8.49
C GLU A 810 -20.01 22.06 9.97
N GLY A 811 -19.63 22.96 10.85
CA GLY A 811 -19.95 22.96 12.28
C GLY A 811 -18.80 22.66 13.23
N ASP A 812 -19.04 22.81 14.51
CA ASP A 812 -18.07 22.63 15.59
C ASP A 812 -17.94 21.13 15.93
N VAL A 813 -17.15 20.36 15.15
CA VAL A 813 -17.03 18.89 15.28
C VAL A 813 -16.43 18.46 16.63
N TYR A 814 -15.70 19.34 17.33
CA TYR A 814 -15.19 19.04 18.66
C TYR A 814 -16.31 18.72 19.68
N GLN A 815 -17.56 19.11 19.40
CA GLN A 815 -18.76 18.83 20.23
C GLN A 815 -19.36 17.44 19.94
N VAL A 816 -19.09 16.84 18.76
CA VAL A 816 -19.77 15.62 18.30
C VAL A 816 -19.37 14.43 19.17
N SER A 817 -20.38 13.65 19.57
CA SER A 817 -20.20 12.40 20.33
C SER A 817 -19.76 11.25 19.42
N PHE A 818 -18.48 11.20 19.11
CA PHE A 818 -17.94 10.18 18.21
C PHE A 818 -17.93 8.78 18.83
N ILE A 819 -17.89 8.68 20.18
CA ILE A 819 -18.00 7.38 20.89
C ILE A 819 -19.31 6.68 20.56
N HIS A 820 -20.43 7.41 20.45
CA HIS A 820 -21.71 6.82 20.09
C HIS A 820 -21.68 6.17 18.70
N TYR A 821 -21.11 6.88 17.71
CA TYR A 821 -20.96 6.36 16.35
C TYR A 821 -20.09 5.10 16.32
N ILE A 822 -18.92 5.14 16.95
CA ILE A 822 -17.95 4.03 16.91
C ILE A 822 -18.49 2.80 17.67
N ALA A 823 -19.10 2.98 18.83
CA ALA A 823 -19.62 1.88 19.65
C ALA A 823 -20.88 1.23 19.06
N THR A 824 -21.56 1.89 18.12
CA THR A 824 -22.71 1.32 17.41
C THR A 824 -22.38 0.83 16.01
N HIS A 825 -21.12 0.99 15.54
CA HIS A 825 -20.71 0.53 14.22
C HIS A 825 -20.68 -1.01 14.17
N GLU A 826 -21.46 -1.59 13.29
CA GLU A 826 -21.76 -3.04 13.23
C GLU A 826 -20.50 -3.94 13.11
N ASN A 827 -19.44 -3.46 12.49
CA ASN A 827 -18.23 -4.25 12.20
C ASN A 827 -17.02 -3.84 13.03
N TYR A 828 -17.23 -3.07 14.11
CA TYR A 828 -16.10 -2.63 14.92
C TYR A 828 -16.10 -3.26 16.31
N LEU A 829 -14.92 -3.75 16.74
CA LEU A 829 -14.75 -4.56 17.96
C LEU A 829 -15.14 -3.85 19.26
N LEU A 830 -15.11 -2.51 19.29
CA LEU A 830 -15.31 -1.74 20.52
C LEU A 830 -16.65 -2.05 21.20
N ALA A 831 -17.73 -2.15 20.42
CA ALA A 831 -19.06 -2.44 20.97
C ALA A 831 -19.09 -3.76 21.77
N ALA A 832 -18.56 -4.82 21.17
CA ALA A 832 -18.51 -6.13 21.81
C ALA A 832 -17.57 -6.16 23.04
N MET A 833 -16.45 -5.45 22.98
CA MET A 833 -15.50 -5.40 24.08
C MET A 833 -16.02 -4.61 25.29
N LEU A 834 -16.87 -3.60 25.09
CA LEU A 834 -17.47 -2.82 26.17
C LEU A 834 -18.40 -3.64 27.08
N ASP A 835 -18.88 -4.81 26.63
CA ASP A 835 -19.64 -5.74 27.46
C ASP A 835 -18.79 -6.40 28.56
N ASN A 836 -17.46 -6.35 28.42
CA ASN A 836 -16.54 -6.84 29.45
C ASN A 836 -16.20 -5.73 30.44
N GLU A 837 -16.52 -5.96 31.72
CA GLU A 837 -16.31 -4.98 32.81
C GLU A 837 -14.85 -4.55 32.97
N THR A 838 -13.88 -5.47 32.78
CA THR A 838 -12.45 -5.16 32.88
C THR A 838 -12.02 -4.26 31.73
N PHE A 839 -12.40 -4.59 30.50
CA PHE A 839 -12.13 -3.74 29.34
C PHE A 839 -12.79 -2.37 29.48
N TYR A 840 -14.08 -2.32 29.84
CA TYR A 840 -14.84 -1.10 30.04
C TYR A 840 -14.10 -0.11 30.97
N ARG A 841 -13.67 -0.59 32.15
CA ARG A 841 -12.91 0.23 33.11
C ARG A 841 -11.55 0.66 32.59
N GLN A 842 -10.83 -0.24 31.95
CA GLN A 842 -9.53 0.07 31.34
C GLN A 842 -9.65 1.12 30.22
N PHE A 843 -10.66 1.00 29.38
CA PHE A 843 -10.91 1.92 28.27
C PHE A 843 -11.22 3.34 28.75
N ILE A 844 -12.17 3.49 29.68
CA ILE A 844 -12.55 4.79 30.24
C ILE A 844 -11.34 5.44 30.94
N ASN A 845 -10.60 4.69 31.76
CA ASN A 845 -9.43 5.17 32.43
C ASN A 845 -8.33 5.59 31.46
N ARG A 846 -8.06 4.82 30.39
CA ARG A 846 -7.05 5.14 29.39
C ARG A 846 -7.39 6.43 28.63
N VAL A 847 -8.66 6.65 28.30
CA VAL A 847 -9.09 7.93 27.69
C VAL A 847 -8.90 9.08 28.69
N ALA A 848 -9.25 8.91 29.97
CA ALA A 848 -9.00 9.91 31.00
C ALA A 848 -7.49 10.21 31.16
N ASP A 849 -6.66 9.17 31.20
CA ASP A 849 -5.22 9.27 31.29
C ASP A 849 -4.64 10.09 30.12
N HIS A 850 -5.07 9.81 28.88
CA HIS A 850 -4.62 10.55 27.70
C HIS A 850 -5.09 12.01 27.71
N LEU A 851 -6.33 12.29 28.16
CA LEU A 851 -6.85 13.65 28.31
C LEU A 851 -6.15 14.44 29.43
N ASN A 852 -5.48 13.76 30.36
CA ASN A 852 -4.70 14.35 31.45
C ASN A 852 -3.20 14.35 31.15
N SER A 853 -2.77 13.93 29.96
CA SER A 853 -1.36 13.83 29.57
C SER A 853 -1.14 14.30 28.13
N ILE A 854 -1.05 13.39 27.17
CA ILE A 854 -0.69 13.69 25.77
C ILE A 854 -1.73 14.54 25.03
N PHE A 855 -3.01 14.48 25.43
CA PHE A 855 -4.12 15.26 24.88
C PHE A 855 -4.56 16.42 25.79
N GLU A 856 -3.74 16.74 26.78
CA GLU A 856 -3.92 17.95 27.62
C GLU A 856 -3.75 19.19 26.74
N GLU A 857 -4.58 20.24 26.97
CA GLU A 857 -4.68 21.43 26.10
C GLU A 857 -3.32 22.05 25.79
N GLU A 858 -2.51 22.36 26.79
CA GLU A 858 -1.24 23.07 26.62
C GLU A 858 -0.19 22.19 25.90
N GLN A 859 -0.24 20.86 26.10
CA GLN A 859 0.63 19.91 25.39
C GLN A 859 0.31 19.93 23.88
N VAL A 860 -0.97 19.84 23.54
CA VAL A 860 -1.40 19.86 22.14
C VAL A 860 -1.11 21.22 21.49
N LEU A 861 -1.39 22.31 22.19
CA LEU A 861 -1.06 23.67 21.71
C LEU A 861 0.45 23.87 21.50
N ALA A 862 1.28 23.30 22.39
CA ALA A 862 2.73 23.35 22.24
C ALA A 862 3.19 22.60 20.98
N ARG A 863 2.59 21.45 20.66
CA ARG A 863 2.88 20.68 19.44
C ARG A 863 2.42 21.41 18.17
N ILE A 864 1.24 22.06 18.20
CA ILE A 864 0.78 22.92 17.09
C ILE A 864 1.79 24.04 16.84
N ARG A 865 2.20 24.78 17.92
CA ARG A 865 3.22 25.84 17.82
C ARG A 865 4.54 25.32 17.25
N HIS A 866 4.94 24.10 17.60
CA HIS A 866 6.18 23.50 17.10
C HIS A 866 6.17 23.33 15.56
N PHE A 867 5.11 22.75 15.00
CA PHE A 867 5.02 22.55 13.54
C PHE A 867 4.77 23.87 12.80
N GLU A 868 3.96 24.75 13.35
CA GLU A 868 3.73 26.08 12.81
C GLU A 868 5.04 26.87 12.69
N ASN A 869 5.85 26.93 13.75
CA ASN A 869 7.14 27.63 13.73
C ASN A 869 8.13 27.03 12.72
N LYS A 870 8.07 25.74 12.46
CA LYS A 870 8.88 25.10 11.42
C LYS A 870 8.47 25.47 10.01
N LEU A 871 7.15 25.59 9.74
CA LEU A 871 6.64 25.76 8.38
C LEU A 871 6.41 27.24 8.01
N ALA A 872 6.00 28.09 8.96
CA ALA A 872 5.65 29.49 8.69
C ALA A 872 6.70 30.28 7.91
N PRO A 873 8.02 30.15 8.18
CA PRO A 873 9.05 30.88 7.45
C PRO A 873 9.10 30.54 5.96
N LEU A 874 8.67 29.34 5.56
CA LEU A 874 8.79 28.81 4.21
C LEU A 874 7.43 28.72 3.49
N MET A 875 6.32 29.01 4.21
CA MET A 875 4.98 28.83 3.68
C MET A 875 4.67 29.80 2.54
N GLN A 876 5.17 31.04 2.58
CA GLN A 876 4.91 32.01 1.52
C GLN A 876 5.49 31.53 0.17
N GLU A 877 6.72 30.99 0.14
CA GLU A 877 7.32 30.43 -1.08
C GLU A 877 6.49 29.24 -1.63
N HIS A 878 5.93 28.42 -0.74
CA HIS A 878 5.02 27.34 -1.13
C HIS A 878 3.71 27.88 -1.76
N ILE A 879 3.13 28.91 -1.16
CA ILE A 879 1.92 29.58 -1.66
C ILE A 879 2.20 30.19 -3.04
N ASP A 880 3.32 30.88 -3.20
CA ASP A 880 3.71 31.50 -4.46
C ASP A 880 3.86 30.45 -5.57
N ARG A 881 4.32 29.23 -5.23
CA ARG A 881 4.47 28.12 -6.18
C ARG A 881 3.17 27.42 -6.54
N TRP A 882 2.24 27.23 -5.59
CA TRP A 882 1.08 26.35 -5.79
C TRP A 882 -0.28 27.05 -5.63
N GLY A 883 -0.33 28.23 -5.01
CA GLY A 883 -1.58 28.94 -4.69
C GLY A 883 -2.49 28.17 -3.72
N GLN A 884 -1.90 27.30 -2.89
CA GLN A 884 -2.65 26.46 -1.96
C GLN A 884 -1.80 26.19 -0.68
N PRO A 885 -2.24 26.72 0.49
CA PRO A 885 -3.40 27.62 0.66
C PRO A 885 -3.29 28.88 -0.21
N GLU A 886 -4.38 29.61 -0.41
CA GLU A 886 -4.35 30.79 -1.31
C GLU A 886 -3.52 31.95 -0.73
N THR A 887 -3.48 32.08 0.59
CA THR A 887 -2.78 33.15 1.30
C THR A 887 -2.24 32.68 2.66
N MET A 888 -1.25 33.41 3.19
CA MET A 888 -0.79 33.23 4.57
C MET A 888 -1.90 33.44 5.60
N LYS A 889 -2.88 34.34 5.31
CA LYS A 889 -4.02 34.55 6.20
C LYS A 889 -4.87 33.27 6.28
N GLU A 890 -5.20 32.65 5.16
CA GLU A 890 -5.97 31.40 5.11
C GLU A 890 -5.23 30.28 5.85
N TRP A 891 -3.92 30.15 5.66
CA TRP A 891 -3.10 29.20 6.41
C TRP A 891 -3.19 29.42 7.92
N ASN A 892 -3.04 30.66 8.38
CA ASN A 892 -3.14 31.02 9.82
C ASN A 892 -4.56 30.77 10.36
N ASP A 893 -5.59 31.08 9.59
CA ASP A 893 -6.98 30.81 9.98
C ASP A 893 -7.22 29.29 10.17
N ASN A 894 -6.69 28.45 9.29
CA ASN A 894 -6.77 27.00 9.43
C ASN A 894 -5.97 26.46 10.62
N VAL A 895 -4.81 27.04 10.94
CA VAL A 895 -4.05 26.70 12.15
C VAL A 895 -4.83 27.13 13.41
N ALA A 896 -5.55 28.26 13.35
CA ALA A 896 -6.39 28.71 14.46
C ALA A 896 -7.55 27.74 14.75
N VAL A 897 -8.15 27.14 13.72
CA VAL A 897 -9.16 26.06 13.86
C VAL A 897 -8.60 24.88 14.66
N MET A 898 -7.40 24.43 14.34
CA MET A 898 -6.74 23.33 15.10
C MET A 898 -6.50 23.70 16.56
N ARG A 899 -6.13 24.95 16.84
CA ARG A 899 -5.95 25.43 18.23
C ARG A 899 -7.27 25.46 19.01
N GLU A 900 -8.36 25.90 18.36
CA GLU A 900 -9.67 25.88 19.00
C GLU A 900 -10.14 24.47 19.28
N PHE A 901 -9.94 23.54 18.35
CA PHE A 901 -10.19 22.12 18.58
C PHE A 901 -9.42 21.59 19.80
N ALA A 902 -8.12 21.89 19.88
CA ALA A 902 -7.30 21.49 21.03
C ALA A 902 -7.84 22.00 22.37
N ARG A 903 -8.36 23.25 22.42
CA ARG A 903 -8.95 23.85 23.63
C ARG A 903 -10.26 23.23 24.05
N GLN A 904 -11.10 22.90 23.08
CA GLN A 904 -12.48 22.47 23.35
C GLN A 904 -12.61 20.95 23.48
N ARG A 905 -11.86 20.18 22.67
CA ARG A 905 -12.06 18.74 22.55
C ARG A 905 -11.99 17.95 23.85
N PRO A 906 -11.01 18.18 24.77
CA PRO A 906 -10.95 17.45 26.04
C PRO A 906 -12.22 17.56 26.89
N LYS A 907 -12.80 18.75 26.93
CA LYS A 907 -14.07 19.01 27.67
C LYS A 907 -15.23 18.23 27.07
N TYR A 908 -15.35 18.26 25.74
CA TYR A 908 -16.49 17.59 25.06
C TYR A 908 -16.34 16.06 25.05
N ILE A 909 -15.13 15.51 24.97
CA ILE A 909 -14.95 14.07 25.15
C ILE A 909 -15.41 13.64 26.55
N ARG A 910 -14.99 14.34 27.62
CA ARG A 910 -15.45 14.00 28.97
C ARG A 910 -16.99 14.06 29.07
N LYS A 911 -17.60 15.10 28.53
CA LYS A 911 -19.07 15.21 28.49
C LYS A 911 -19.70 14.04 27.70
N ASN A 912 -19.19 13.73 26.52
CA ASN A 912 -19.72 12.64 25.67
C ASN A 912 -19.58 11.27 26.33
N PHE A 913 -18.52 11.06 27.14
CA PHE A 913 -18.35 9.84 27.94
C PHE A 913 -19.33 9.78 29.11
N LEU A 914 -19.55 10.90 29.81
CA LEU A 914 -20.59 10.96 30.85
C LEU A 914 -21.95 10.61 30.30
N ASP A 915 -22.33 11.20 29.15
CA ASP A 915 -23.63 10.99 28.51
C ASP A 915 -23.77 9.56 27.93
N TYR A 916 -22.73 9.00 27.32
CA TYR A 916 -22.79 7.68 26.67
C TYR A 916 -22.77 6.52 27.68
N PHE A 917 -21.92 6.60 28.70
CA PHE A 917 -21.75 5.56 29.72
C PHE A 917 -22.58 5.74 30.97
N ASP A 918 -23.46 6.76 31.02
CA ASP A 918 -24.34 7.13 32.18
C ASP A 918 -23.53 7.27 33.49
N LEU A 919 -22.37 7.98 33.41
CA LEU A 919 -21.49 8.17 34.57
C LEU A 919 -21.93 9.33 35.46
N ASN A 920 -21.74 9.21 36.77
CA ASN A 920 -22.20 10.18 37.78
C ASN A 920 -21.43 11.52 37.85
N GLY A 921 -20.54 11.79 36.94
CA GLY A 921 -19.75 13.01 36.86
C GLY A 921 -18.25 12.76 36.88
N THR A 922 -17.48 13.82 37.10
CA THR A 922 -16.02 13.78 37.20
C THR A 922 -15.53 14.14 38.57
N VAL A 923 -14.29 13.78 38.89
CA VAL A 923 -13.54 14.17 40.05
C VAL A 923 -12.18 14.71 39.66
N GLU A 924 -11.65 15.63 40.43
CA GLU A 924 -10.26 16.07 40.34
C GLU A 924 -9.42 15.26 41.31
N ILE A 925 -8.33 14.65 40.79
CA ILE A 925 -7.32 13.99 41.64
C ILE A 925 -6.04 14.80 41.58
N GLU A 926 -5.67 15.34 42.75
CA GLU A 926 -4.41 16.03 42.97
C GLU A 926 -3.44 15.11 43.71
N VAL A 927 -2.22 14.97 43.15
CA VAL A 927 -1.15 14.22 43.81
C VAL A 927 0.10 15.07 43.99
N ASN A 928 0.66 15.00 45.18
CA ASN A 928 1.82 15.78 45.61
C ASN A 928 2.99 14.84 45.96
N ALA A 929 4.19 15.17 45.51
CA ALA A 929 5.39 14.44 45.86
C ALA A 929 6.66 15.29 45.69
N ASP A 930 7.68 14.95 46.48
CA ASP A 930 9.05 15.37 46.19
C ASP A 930 9.61 14.44 45.09
N TYR A 931 9.44 14.85 43.80
CA TYR A 931 9.88 14.05 42.66
C TYR A 931 11.40 13.85 42.56
N SER A 932 12.18 14.51 43.40
CA SER A 932 13.61 14.18 43.54
C SER A 932 13.84 12.87 44.30
N LYS A 933 12.88 12.42 45.11
CA LYS A 933 12.94 11.24 45.98
C LYS A 933 12.14 10.06 45.51
N GLY A 934 11.04 10.29 44.75
CA GLY A 934 10.18 9.23 44.23
C GLY A 934 9.37 9.72 43.05
N ASN A 935 8.66 8.79 42.36
CA ASN A 935 7.72 9.07 41.28
C ASN A 935 6.33 8.60 41.69
N LEU A 936 5.30 9.29 41.17
CA LEU A 936 3.91 8.87 41.29
C LEU A 936 3.38 8.45 39.92
N ARG A 937 2.50 7.48 39.94
CA ARG A 937 1.79 7.01 38.74
C ARG A 937 0.30 6.85 39.05
N ILE A 938 -0.53 7.37 38.15
CA ILE A 938 -1.98 7.20 38.20
C ILE A 938 -2.38 6.40 36.95
N ASN A 939 -2.89 5.18 37.15
CA ASN A 939 -3.16 4.22 36.11
C ASN A 939 -1.95 4.07 35.14
N SER A 940 -2.02 4.65 33.93
CA SER A 940 -0.94 4.65 32.95
C SER A 940 -0.08 5.93 32.95
N VAL A 941 -0.49 7.00 33.65
CA VAL A 941 0.19 8.30 33.62
C VAL A 941 1.31 8.36 34.69
N ASP A 942 2.56 8.57 34.24
CA ASP A 942 3.67 8.89 35.10
C ASP A 942 3.70 10.41 35.37
N THR A 943 3.27 10.81 36.55
CA THR A 943 3.04 12.22 36.90
C THR A 943 4.31 13.06 37.04
N GLY A 944 5.48 12.42 37.17
CA GLY A 944 6.80 13.07 37.20
C GLY A 944 7.43 13.38 35.85
N GLN A 945 6.82 12.91 34.76
CA GLN A 945 7.30 13.08 33.37
C GLN A 945 6.35 13.98 32.57
N SER A 946 6.21 15.25 32.98
CA SER A 946 5.54 16.22 32.12
C SER A 946 6.44 16.62 30.97
N ILE A 947 5.89 16.70 29.71
CA ILE A 947 6.60 17.22 28.52
C ILE A 947 7.01 18.69 28.74
N SER A 948 6.36 19.41 29.64
CA SER A 948 6.69 20.79 30.08
C SER A 948 7.73 20.87 31.23
N GLY A 949 8.24 19.74 31.71
CA GLY A 949 9.14 19.63 32.86
C GLY A 949 8.47 18.99 34.06
N SER A 950 9.24 18.75 35.14
CA SER A 950 8.66 18.29 36.41
C SER A 950 7.61 19.31 36.88
N PRO A 951 6.46 18.86 37.43
CA PRO A 951 5.41 19.76 37.89
C PRO A 951 5.99 20.88 38.73
N GLU A 952 5.68 22.13 38.42
CA GLU A 952 6.06 23.27 39.29
C GLU A 952 5.51 23.01 40.70
N ASN A 953 6.35 23.05 41.69
CA ASN A 953 6.03 22.80 43.09
C ASN A 953 5.70 21.32 43.48
N GLY A 954 5.94 20.33 42.63
CA GLY A 954 5.73 18.91 42.98
C GLY A 954 4.28 18.45 43.00
N THR A 955 3.34 19.23 42.43
CA THR A 955 1.92 18.93 42.36
C THR A 955 1.52 18.55 40.93
N TRP A 956 0.76 17.48 40.78
CA TRP A 956 0.11 17.09 39.51
C TRP A 956 -1.40 16.98 39.74
N GLN A 957 -2.20 17.38 38.77
CA GLN A 957 -3.67 17.32 38.78
C GLN A 957 -4.22 16.66 37.54
N GLY A 958 -5.30 15.85 37.68
CA GLY A 958 -5.99 15.22 36.59
C GLY A 958 -7.46 14.99 36.87
N ILE A 959 -8.28 15.01 35.80
CA ILE A 959 -9.75 14.83 35.87
C ILE A 959 -10.09 13.39 35.47
N TYR A 960 -10.71 12.65 36.38
CA TYR A 960 -11.17 11.27 36.22
C TYR A 960 -12.70 11.16 36.34
N PHE A 961 -13.24 9.98 35.98
CA PHE A 961 -14.68 9.75 36.11
C PHE A 961 -15.04 9.14 37.46
N LYS A 962 -16.16 9.60 38.06
CA LYS A 962 -16.71 9.01 39.28
C LYS A 962 -17.09 7.56 39.07
N ASP A 963 -17.00 6.76 40.12
CA ASP A 963 -17.34 5.35 40.18
C ASP A 963 -16.46 4.42 39.31
N ILE A 964 -15.47 4.95 38.62
CA ILE A 964 -14.47 4.18 37.86
C ILE A 964 -13.22 4.00 38.74
N PRO A 965 -12.78 2.76 39.03
CA PRO A 965 -11.62 2.51 39.89
C PRO A 965 -10.34 3.12 39.31
N VAL A 966 -9.58 3.88 40.10
CA VAL A 966 -8.31 4.49 39.73
C VAL A 966 -7.20 3.88 40.59
N THR A 967 -6.13 3.46 39.98
CA THR A 967 -4.94 2.93 40.70
C THR A 967 -3.88 4.00 40.82
N ILE A 968 -3.40 4.22 42.05
CA ILE A 968 -2.37 5.20 42.38
C ILE A 968 -1.16 4.44 42.92
N THR A 969 0.03 4.74 42.41
CA THR A 969 1.27 4.06 42.79
C THR A 969 2.38 5.08 43.08
N ALA A 970 3.00 4.93 44.22
CA ALA A 970 4.20 5.66 44.63
C ALA A 970 5.43 4.73 44.51
N LYS A 971 6.47 5.18 43.80
CA LYS A 971 7.72 4.43 43.62
C LYS A 971 8.92 5.24 44.06
N ALA A 972 9.57 4.83 45.14
CA ALA A 972 10.77 5.49 45.62
C ALA A 972 11.93 5.37 44.60
N LYS A 973 12.75 6.40 44.50
CA LYS A 973 14.04 6.40 43.79
C LYS A 973 15.14 5.71 44.61
N PRO A 974 16.25 5.28 43.96
CA PRO A 974 17.38 4.67 44.70
C PRO A 974 17.85 5.54 45.85
N GLY A 975 18.00 4.95 47.07
CA GLY A 975 18.38 5.61 48.31
C GLY A 975 17.22 6.21 49.09
N TYR A 976 15.98 6.02 48.65
CA TYR A 976 14.76 6.42 49.35
C TYR A 976 13.82 5.25 49.53
N ILE A 977 12.90 5.35 50.47
CA ILE A 977 11.78 4.43 50.73
C ILE A 977 10.48 5.24 50.74
N PHE A 978 9.39 4.63 50.33
CA PHE A 978 8.05 5.17 50.49
C PHE A 978 7.63 4.98 51.97
N SER A 979 7.30 6.05 52.66
CA SER A 979 6.96 6.05 54.09
C SER A 979 5.45 6.01 54.31
N GLY A 980 4.66 6.49 53.38
CA GLY A 980 3.19 6.53 53.48
C GLY A 980 2.58 7.68 52.68
N TRP A 981 1.27 7.80 52.80
CA TRP A 981 0.48 8.94 52.34
C TRP A 981 0.10 9.81 53.55
N GLU A 982 0.05 11.13 53.40
CA GLU A 982 -0.30 12.02 54.53
C GLU A 982 -1.79 11.91 54.89
N GLU A 983 -2.67 11.69 53.90
CA GLU A 983 -4.12 11.78 54.05
C GLU A 983 -4.80 10.43 54.33
N ILE A 984 -4.16 9.32 54.00
CA ILE A 984 -4.72 7.96 54.07
C ILE A 984 -3.72 6.92 54.53
N GLU A 985 -4.18 5.84 55.17
CA GLU A 985 -3.37 4.67 55.53
C GLU A 985 -3.47 3.59 54.43
N GLU A 986 -2.72 3.77 53.33
CA GLU A 986 -2.68 2.83 52.22
C GLU A 986 -1.24 2.43 51.84
N SER A 987 -1.11 1.32 51.16
CA SER A 987 0.20 0.85 50.64
C SER A 987 0.71 1.78 49.52
N SER A 988 1.98 1.55 49.11
CA SER A 988 2.59 2.32 48.00
C SER A 988 1.84 2.17 46.68
N SER A 989 0.97 1.17 46.52
CA SER A 989 0.09 1.00 45.37
C SER A 989 -1.29 0.52 45.85
N PHE A 990 -2.32 1.24 45.52
CA PHE A 990 -3.70 0.91 45.86
C PHE A 990 -4.67 1.37 44.77
N THR A 991 -5.91 0.85 44.83
CA THR A 991 -6.99 1.22 43.89
C THR A 991 -8.12 1.84 44.72
N ILE A 992 -8.58 3.02 44.30
CA ILE A 992 -9.71 3.75 44.92
C ILE A 992 -10.81 3.96 43.90
N ILE A 993 -12.05 3.95 44.35
CA ILE A 993 -13.22 4.36 43.53
C ILE A 993 -13.56 5.81 43.97
N PRO A 994 -13.17 6.82 43.18
CA PRO A 994 -13.33 8.21 43.58
C PRO A 994 -14.78 8.66 43.40
N VAL A 995 -15.37 9.26 44.45
CA VAL A 995 -16.73 9.83 44.46
C VAL A 995 -16.75 11.33 44.64
N GLU A 996 -15.65 11.90 45.12
CA GLU A 996 -15.40 13.32 45.35
C GLU A 996 -13.91 13.66 45.05
N ASP A 997 -13.60 14.94 44.94
CA ASP A 997 -12.22 15.39 44.70
C ASP A 997 -11.26 14.83 45.73
N LEU A 998 -10.06 14.47 45.31
CA LEU A 998 -9.08 13.75 46.11
C LEU A 998 -7.72 14.47 46.07
N THR A 999 -7.15 14.77 47.22
CA THR A 999 -5.76 15.24 47.33
C THR A 999 -4.94 14.21 48.09
N LEU A 1000 -3.78 13.80 47.56
CA LEU A 1000 -2.86 12.85 48.19
C LEU A 1000 -1.44 13.36 48.15
N THR A 1001 -0.73 13.20 49.23
CA THR A 1001 0.69 13.58 49.38
C THR A 1001 1.53 12.35 49.70
N ALA A 1002 2.42 11.96 48.79
CA ALA A 1002 3.33 10.84 49.00
C ALA A 1002 4.59 11.29 49.78
N VAL A 1003 4.90 10.59 50.84
CA VAL A 1003 6.08 10.83 51.68
C VAL A 1003 7.18 9.83 51.35
N PHE A 1004 8.34 10.35 50.96
CA PHE A 1004 9.54 9.55 50.72
C PHE A 1004 10.64 9.95 51.69
N GLU A 1005 11.17 8.98 52.41
CA GLU A 1005 12.25 9.16 53.39
C GLU A 1005 13.56 8.55 52.87
N ARG A 1006 14.69 9.05 53.38
CA ARG A 1006 16.00 8.50 53.04
C ARG A 1006 16.14 7.12 53.66
N GLN A 1007 16.56 6.16 52.88
CA GLN A 1007 16.85 4.82 53.40
C GLN A 1007 18.07 4.89 54.31
N GLU A 1008 17.87 4.63 55.61
CA GLU A 1008 18.98 4.46 56.53
C GLU A 1008 19.54 3.04 56.39
N TYR A 1009 20.85 2.91 56.16
CA TYR A 1009 21.55 1.65 56.03
C TYR A 1009 22.00 1.14 57.39
#